data_ae87becdb67ae833e436803f8daf1bed
#
_entry.id   ae87becdb67ae833e436803f8daf1bed
#
_cell.length_a   1.000
_cell.length_b   1.000
_cell.length_c   1.000
_cell.angle_alpha   90.00
_cell.angle_beta   90.00
_cell.angle_gamma   90.00
#
_symmetry.space_group_name_H-M   'P 1'
#
loop_
_entity.id
_entity.type
_entity.pdbx_description
1 polymer ?
#
loop_
_entity_poly.entity_id
_entity_poly.type
_entity_poly.pdbx_seq_one_letter_code
_entity_poly.pdbx_strand_id
1 'polypeptide(L)'
;GVDENHLAIPSLLAVSALQQHLVNTKKRTSVAMILESAEPREVHDFATLLGFGACAVNPYLAHETIKELIDNHMLDKDYYAAVDDYNKAVLMGIVKIASKMGISTIQSYQGSKIFEGLGIDKDVIEKYFQGTVCRVGGLTIKDIEDQINRLHDDAFDPLELGTDLSLDNPGHHQMRSGGDEHLYNPETIHLLQQATWNNDYGKYKKYSASVVENKTIKNLRGLLDFNYPAKGVPIDDVESVDSIVRRFKTGAMSYGAISKEAHETLAIAMNDLHARSNTGEGGEDAERMVIGSDGKNRCSAIKQVASGRFGVTEKYLISAEEIQIKMAQGAKPGEGGQLPGGKVYPWVAKTRHSTPGVSLISPPPHHDIYSIEDLAQLIYDLKNANKKARISVKLVSEAGVGTIAAGVAKAGAQVVLISGSDGGTGAAPRNSIHNAGLPWELGLAETHQTLISNGLRNKVRIETDGKLMTGRDVAVAALLGAEEFGFATAPLVTLGCVMMRVCNLDTCPMGIATQNPELRKRFRGKPEYVENFMLFTAQELREYMAKLGVKTVDELVGRTDLLKMRDDLTDHEKQVDLSVILSNPYAGQKNVTFDPKKVFDFKLENTMDENVLIKKLGSALEKNEKRSLEVDITNTNRTFGTNFGSEIVRRYGNSLPDDSYHILCRGSGGQSFGAFIPNGLTLELEGDSNDYFGKGLSGGRLIVYPPKSCSFKQDENIIIGNVALYGATSGKAFINGVAGERFCVRNSGAIAVVEGVGDHGCEYMTGGRVAVLGSTGKNFAAGMSGGIAYVLDENNDLYTRINKEMVSSYEITSKYDVIELKDMIKEHVTLTGSVKGKEILDDFEEYLPKFKKIIPHDYEHMLKLIVQMEEKGLSAEQAQIEAFYAKKTGRA
;
A
#
# COMPACT_ATOMS: atom_id res chain seq x y z
N GLY A 1 -41.41 17.28 -8.00
CA GLY A 1 -41.03 16.33 -9.05
C GLY A 1 -40.35 17.04 -10.18
N VAL A 2 -39.72 16.31 -11.05
CA VAL A 2 -39.11 16.80 -12.31
C VAL A 2 -40.09 16.49 -13.42
N ASP A 3 -40.41 17.49 -14.23
CA ASP A 3 -41.26 17.37 -15.42
C ASP A 3 -40.86 18.43 -16.46
N GLU A 4 -41.58 18.56 -17.52
CA GLU A 4 -41.31 19.50 -18.59
C GLU A 4 -41.16 20.97 -18.13
N ASN A 5 -41.68 21.31 -16.95
CA ASN A 5 -41.71 22.68 -16.42
C ASN A 5 -40.88 22.83 -15.14
N HIS A 6 -40.30 21.74 -14.59
CA HIS A 6 -39.57 21.72 -13.32
C HIS A 6 -38.22 21.05 -13.45
N LEU A 7 -37.17 21.82 -13.15
CA LEU A 7 -35.77 21.34 -13.11
C LEU A 7 -35.47 20.59 -11.84
N ALA A 8 -34.58 19.61 -11.92
CA ALA A 8 -34.03 18.95 -10.76
C ALA A 8 -32.82 19.73 -10.16
N ILE A 9 -32.89 20.08 -8.88
CA ILE A 9 -31.70 20.53 -8.18
C ILE A 9 -30.80 19.29 -7.94
N PRO A 10 -29.48 19.36 -8.20
CA PRO A 10 -28.58 18.23 -7.90
C PRO A 10 -28.74 17.76 -6.46
N SER A 11 -28.95 16.48 -6.25
CA SER A 11 -29.33 15.90 -4.96
C SER A 11 -28.33 16.22 -3.85
N LEU A 12 -27.04 16.17 -4.16
CA LEU A 12 -26.00 16.47 -3.19
C LEU A 12 -26.02 17.95 -2.78
N LEU A 13 -26.23 18.86 -3.71
CA LEU A 13 -26.37 20.30 -3.44
C LEU A 13 -27.61 20.55 -2.56
N ALA A 14 -28.74 19.95 -2.88
CA ALA A 14 -29.99 20.10 -2.11
C ALA A 14 -29.83 19.58 -0.67
N VAL A 15 -29.28 18.39 -0.49
CA VAL A 15 -29.04 17.78 0.83
C VAL A 15 -28.09 18.63 1.65
N SER A 16 -26.94 19.04 1.08
CA SER A 16 -25.95 19.82 1.81
C SER A 16 -26.46 21.22 2.16
N ALA A 17 -27.15 21.89 1.24
CA ALA A 17 -27.75 23.19 1.49
C ALA A 17 -28.81 23.14 2.63
N LEU A 18 -29.68 22.12 2.61
CA LEU A 18 -30.67 21.91 3.66
C LEU A 18 -30.00 21.57 5.00
N GLN A 19 -29.03 20.68 4.99
CA GLN A 19 -28.22 20.35 6.17
C GLN A 19 -27.62 21.61 6.80
N GLN A 20 -27.00 22.45 5.98
CA GLN A 20 -26.38 23.69 6.44
C GLN A 20 -27.40 24.67 7.00
N HIS A 21 -28.55 24.83 6.34
CA HIS A 21 -29.66 25.66 6.84
C HIS A 21 -30.17 25.16 8.19
N LEU A 22 -30.40 23.86 8.34
CA LEU A 22 -30.89 23.27 9.59
C LEU A 22 -29.86 23.40 10.74
N VAL A 23 -28.56 23.29 10.42
CA VAL A 23 -27.49 23.54 11.40
C VAL A 23 -27.50 24.99 11.87
N ASN A 24 -27.51 25.93 10.93
CA ASN A 24 -27.47 27.37 11.19
C ASN A 24 -28.71 27.84 11.97
N THR A 25 -29.85 27.23 11.72
CA THR A 25 -31.12 27.53 12.43
C THR A 25 -31.32 26.70 13.71
N LYS A 26 -30.33 25.86 14.05
CA LYS A 26 -30.36 24.96 15.24
C LYS A 26 -31.54 23.96 15.25
N LYS A 27 -31.99 23.55 14.07
CA LYS A 27 -33.11 22.62 13.90
C LYS A 27 -32.66 21.22 13.44
N ARG A 28 -31.38 21.04 13.15
CA ARG A 28 -30.88 19.78 12.54
C ARG A 28 -31.20 18.53 13.38
N THR A 29 -31.12 18.62 14.67
CA THR A 29 -31.39 17.49 15.57
C THR A 29 -32.88 17.16 15.77
N SER A 30 -33.74 18.02 15.30
CA SER A 30 -35.21 17.87 15.43
C SER A 30 -35.87 17.17 14.26
N VAL A 31 -35.11 16.95 13.15
CA VAL A 31 -35.67 16.40 11.91
C VAL A 31 -34.71 15.40 11.27
N ALA A 32 -35.25 14.36 10.63
CA ALA A 32 -34.52 13.47 9.73
C ALA A 32 -34.67 13.95 8.29
N MET A 33 -33.62 13.85 7.51
CA MET A 33 -33.64 14.17 6.09
C MET A 33 -33.74 12.88 5.27
N ILE A 34 -34.80 12.74 4.50
CA ILE A 34 -35.00 11.63 3.58
C ILE A 34 -34.94 12.22 2.17
N LEU A 35 -34.05 11.66 1.35
CA LEU A 35 -33.93 12.03 -0.04
C LEU A 35 -34.64 10.99 -0.92
N GLU A 36 -35.53 11.45 -1.80
CA GLU A 36 -36.06 10.67 -2.91
C GLU A 36 -35.56 11.28 -4.19
N SER A 37 -34.78 10.52 -4.98
CA SER A 37 -34.11 11.05 -6.17
C SER A 37 -33.83 9.96 -7.21
N ALA A 38 -33.77 10.40 -8.45
CA ALA A 38 -33.33 9.59 -9.60
C ALA A 38 -31.79 9.49 -9.74
N GLU A 39 -31.03 10.40 -9.11
CA GLU A 39 -29.58 10.50 -9.33
C GLU A 39 -28.77 9.36 -8.68
N PRO A 40 -29.03 8.96 -7.41
CA PRO A 40 -28.19 7.97 -6.75
C PRO A 40 -28.29 6.61 -7.41
N ARG A 41 -27.14 6.07 -7.85
CA ARG A 41 -27.02 4.76 -8.54
C ARG A 41 -25.89 3.92 -7.99
N GLU A 42 -24.75 4.54 -7.71
CA GLU A 42 -23.52 3.89 -7.26
C GLU A 42 -23.25 4.15 -5.78
N VAL A 43 -22.40 3.31 -5.18
CA VAL A 43 -22.04 3.42 -3.75
C VAL A 43 -21.53 4.81 -3.37
N HIS A 44 -20.76 5.46 -4.25
CA HIS A 44 -20.23 6.80 -3.98
C HIS A 44 -21.32 7.85 -3.80
N ASP A 45 -22.40 7.78 -4.57
CA ASP A 45 -23.54 8.70 -4.47
C ASP A 45 -24.17 8.61 -3.08
N PHE A 46 -24.41 7.39 -2.59
CA PHE A 46 -24.97 7.18 -1.27
C PHE A 46 -24.00 7.61 -0.16
N ALA A 47 -22.71 7.32 -0.35
CA ALA A 47 -21.69 7.70 0.63
C ALA A 47 -21.59 9.22 0.78
N THR A 48 -21.61 9.97 -0.34
CA THR A 48 -21.60 11.44 -0.30
C THR A 48 -22.87 12.01 0.30
N LEU A 49 -24.04 11.52 -0.11
CA LEU A 49 -25.34 11.98 0.43
C LEU A 49 -25.44 11.79 1.94
N LEU A 50 -25.02 10.62 2.46
CA LEU A 50 -24.96 10.37 3.89
C LEU A 50 -23.93 11.27 4.56
N GLY A 51 -22.75 11.41 3.98
CA GLY A 51 -21.66 12.26 4.48
C GLY A 51 -22.02 13.74 4.54
N PHE A 52 -22.95 14.19 3.72
CA PHE A 52 -23.50 15.55 3.75
C PHE A 52 -24.84 15.67 4.47
N GLY A 53 -25.35 14.60 5.10
CA GLY A 53 -26.41 14.70 6.11
C GLY A 53 -27.71 13.98 5.80
N ALA A 54 -27.87 13.29 4.66
CA ALA A 54 -29.05 12.45 4.45
C ALA A 54 -29.15 11.34 5.51
N CYS A 55 -30.34 11.07 6.01
CA CYS A 55 -30.62 9.97 6.94
C CYS A 55 -31.08 8.71 6.21
N ALA A 56 -31.80 8.89 5.12
CA ALA A 56 -32.24 7.82 4.24
C ALA A 56 -32.25 8.32 2.79
N VAL A 57 -32.10 7.38 1.85
CA VAL A 57 -32.15 7.66 0.39
C VAL A 57 -33.05 6.65 -0.28
N ASN A 58 -34.02 7.12 -1.05
CA ASN A 58 -34.85 6.30 -1.96
C ASN A 58 -34.40 6.52 -3.40
N PRO A 59 -33.61 5.62 -4.00
CA PRO A 59 -33.12 5.73 -5.37
C PRO A 59 -34.14 5.16 -6.35
N TYR A 60 -35.31 5.80 -6.50
CA TYR A 60 -36.44 5.23 -7.19
C TYR A 60 -36.13 4.84 -8.63
N LEU A 61 -35.34 5.65 -9.37
CA LEU A 61 -34.99 5.33 -10.75
C LEU A 61 -34.09 4.10 -10.88
N ALA A 62 -33.18 3.87 -9.92
CA ALA A 62 -32.38 2.65 -9.91
C ALA A 62 -33.28 1.40 -9.73
N HIS A 63 -34.31 1.49 -8.88
CA HIS A 63 -35.26 0.40 -8.70
C HIS A 63 -36.16 0.22 -9.94
N GLU A 64 -36.62 1.29 -10.56
CA GLU A 64 -37.41 1.24 -11.81
C GLU A 64 -36.57 0.66 -12.95
N THR A 65 -35.31 1.04 -13.10
CA THR A 65 -34.37 0.49 -14.07
C THR A 65 -34.18 -1.03 -13.88
N ILE A 66 -34.06 -1.50 -12.63
CA ILE A 66 -34.01 -2.94 -12.35
C ILE A 66 -35.28 -3.64 -12.86
N LYS A 67 -36.46 -3.04 -12.62
CA LYS A 67 -37.72 -3.57 -13.11
C LYS A 67 -37.76 -3.62 -14.65
N GLU A 68 -37.35 -2.57 -15.30
CA GLU A 68 -37.28 -2.49 -16.77
C GLU A 68 -36.33 -3.54 -17.35
N LEU A 69 -35.14 -3.77 -16.76
CA LEU A 69 -34.24 -4.83 -17.17
C LEU A 69 -34.85 -6.23 -17.06
N ILE A 70 -35.69 -6.47 -16.06
CA ILE A 70 -36.44 -7.72 -15.87
C ILE A 70 -37.55 -7.83 -16.90
N ASP A 71 -38.34 -6.80 -17.08
CA ASP A 71 -39.46 -6.77 -18.05
C ASP A 71 -38.97 -6.97 -19.48
N ASN A 72 -37.79 -6.44 -19.82
CA ASN A 72 -37.11 -6.61 -21.10
C ASN A 72 -36.30 -7.91 -21.25
N HIS A 73 -36.37 -8.82 -20.26
CA HIS A 73 -35.62 -10.09 -20.23
C HIS A 73 -34.09 -9.94 -20.30
N MET A 74 -33.58 -8.79 -19.87
CA MET A 74 -32.14 -8.52 -19.76
C MET A 74 -31.58 -8.97 -18.40
N LEU A 75 -32.43 -9.16 -17.40
CA LEU A 75 -32.11 -9.68 -16.08
C LEU A 75 -33.11 -10.79 -15.70
N ASP A 76 -32.63 -12.02 -15.61
CA ASP A 76 -33.44 -13.17 -15.22
C ASP A 76 -33.43 -13.34 -13.70
N LYS A 77 -34.27 -12.55 -13.01
CA LYS A 77 -34.41 -12.56 -11.56
C LYS A 77 -35.77 -12.00 -11.12
N ASP A 78 -36.26 -12.45 -9.94
CA ASP A 78 -37.39 -11.80 -9.29
C ASP A 78 -37.05 -10.35 -8.90
N TYR A 79 -38.00 -9.44 -9.08
CA TYR A 79 -37.81 -8.01 -8.82
C TYR A 79 -37.37 -7.72 -7.39
N TYR A 80 -38.06 -8.28 -6.39
CA TYR A 80 -37.73 -8.01 -4.99
C TYR A 80 -36.36 -8.59 -4.61
N ALA A 81 -36.02 -9.75 -5.15
CA ALA A 81 -34.70 -10.33 -4.95
C ALA A 81 -33.60 -9.52 -5.63
N ALA A 82 -33.86 -8.95 -6.80
CA ALA A 82 -32.89 -8.08 -7.49
C ALA A 82 -32.68 -6.74 -6.78
N VAL A 83 -33.76 -6.11 -6.29
CA VAL A 83 -33.69 -4.89 -5.47
C VAL A 83 -32.97 -5.16 -4.14
N ASP A 84 -33.21 -6.28 -3.50
CA ASP A 84 -32.50 -6.67 -2.25
C ASP A 84 -30.99 -6.86 -2.49
N ASP A 85 -30.61 -7.49 -3.59
CA ASP A 85 -29.19 -7.61 -3.97
C ASP A 85 -28.53 -6.26 -4.24
N TYR A 86 -29.22 -5.35 -4.94
CA TYR A 86 -28.75 -3.99 -5.17
C TYR A 86 -28.54 -3.26 -3.84
N ASN A 87 -29.55 -3.29 -2.97
CA ASN A 87 -29.49 -2.64 -1.66
C ASN A 87 -28.37 -3.23 -0.78
N LYS A 88 -28.19 -4.55 -0.78
CA LYS A 88 -27.08 -5.21 -0.10
C LYS A 88 -25.72 -4.79 -0.65
N ALA A 89 -25.58 -4.68 -1.97
CA ALA A 89 -24.34 -4.24 -2.60
C ALA A 89 -23.98 -2.80 -2.20
N VAL A 90 -24.97 -1.90 -2.20
CA VAL A 90 -24.80 -0.50 -1.73
C VAL A 90 -24.43 -0.47 -0.26
N LEU A 91 -25.15 -1.20 0.60
CA LEU A 91 -24.88 -1.27 2.04
C LEU A 91 -23.47 -1.79 2.33
N MET A 92 -23.08 -2.88 1.70
CA MET A 92 -21.71 -3.42 1.83
C MET A 92 -20.65 -2.42 1.39
N GLY A 93 -20.92 -1.66 0.33
CA GLY A 93 -20.04 -0.58 -0.15
C GLY A 93 -19.90 0.55 0.87
N ILE A 94 -20.99 1.00 1.47
CA ILE A 94 -21.00 2.04 2.51
C ILE A 94 -20.22 1.57 3.75
N VAL A 95 -20.50 0.35 4.22
CA VAL A 95 -19.78 -0.27 5.35
C VAL A 95 -18.28 -0.33 5.05
N LYS A 96 -17.90 -0.71 3.83
CA LYS A 96 -16.50 -0.75 3.42
C LYS A 96 -15.85 0.64 3.42
N ILE A 97 -16.53 1.67 2.95
CA ILE A 97 -16.03 3.06 2.97
C ILE A 97 -15.87 3.53 4.41
N ALA A 98 -16.88 3.37 5.27
CA ALA A 98 -16.80 3.75 6.67
C ALA A 98 -15.66 3.01 7.40
N SER A 99 -15.51 1.72 7.14
CA SER A 99 -14.42 0.89 7.70
C SER A 99 -13.03 1.41 7.29
N LYS A 100 -12.83 1.78 6.01
CA LYS A 100 -11.57 2.36 5.53
C LYS A 100 -11.23 3.68 6.23
N MET A 101 -12.23 4.44 6.61
CA MET A 101 -12.08 5.71 7.31
C MET A 101 -11.97 5.54 8.82
N GLY A 102 -12.03 4.31 9.33
CA GLY A 102 -12.01 4.02 10.76
C GLY A 102 -13.30 4.45 11.50
N ILE A 103 -14.40 4.60 10.78
CA ILE A 103 -15.69 5.01 11.35
C ILE A 103 -16.54 3.77 11.59
N SER A 104 -16.88 3.51 12.85
CA SER A 104 -17.58 2.30 13.28
C SER A 104 -19.11 2.43 13.36
N THR A 105 -19.63 3.66 13.34
CA THR A 105 -21.06 3.91 13.43
C THR A 105 -21.54 4.86 12.34
N ILE A 106 -22.73 4.60 11.80
CA ILE A 106 -23.30 5.46 10.75
C ILE A 106 -23.58 6.88 11.24
N GLN A 107 -23.87 7.05 12.51
CA GLN A 107 -24.09 8.37 13.12
C GLN A 107 -22.83 9.24 13.07
N SER A 108 -21.65 8.65 13.22
CA SER A 108 -20.39 9.37 13.11
C SER A 108 -20.04 9.69 11.65
N TYR A 109 -20.60 8.96 10.69
CA TYR A 109 -20.43 9.19 9.27
C TYR A 109 -21.38 10.27 8.72
N GLN A 110 -22.61 10.32 9.23
CA GLN A 110 -23.62 11.29 8.79
C GLN A 110 -23.20 12.73 9.07
N GLY A 111 -23.18 13.56 8.03
CA GLY A 111 -22.79 14.96 8.12
C GLY A 111 -21.30 15.19 8.42
N SER A 112 -20.46 14.17 8.30
CA SER A 112 -19.02 14.24 8.57
C SER A 112 -18.24 15.11 7.57
N LYS A 113 -18.74 15.27 6.33
CA LYS A 113 -18.13 16.08 5.26
C LYS A 113 -16.68 15.71 4.97
N ILE A 114 -16.35 14.43 5.06
CA ILE A 114 -14.99 13.88 4.88
C ILE A 114 -14.61 13.68 3.42
N PHE A 115 -15.10 14.53 2.55
CA PHE A 115 -14.82 14.56 1.13
C PHE A 115 -14.03 15.80 0.77
N GLU A 116 -13.29 15.77 -0.31
CA GLU A 116 -12.64 16.92 -0.89
C GLU A 116 -13.35 17.30 -2.21
N GLY A 117 -13.70 18.57 -2.35
CA GLY A 117 -14.26 19.14 -3.57
C GLY A 117 -13.15 19.46 -4.58
N LEU A 118 -13.44 19.27 -5.85
CA LEU A 118 -12.57 19.67 -6.96
C LEU A 118 -13.39 20.42 -8.01
N GLY A 119 -12.91 21.57 -8.45
CA GLY A 119 -13.53 22.34 -9.52
C GLY A 119 -14.85 23.00 -9.13
N ILE A 120 -15.02 23.38 -7.87
CA ILE A 120 -16.21 24.07 -7.36
C ILE A 120 -15.76 25.42 -6.78
N ASP A 121 -16.50 26.47 -7.15
CA ASP A 121 -16.20 27.83 -6.71
C ASP A 121 -16.28 27.97 -5.18
N LYS A 122 -15.44 28.86 -4.64
CA LYS A 122 -15.35 29.10 -3.20
C LYS A 122 -16.67 29.55 -2.58
N ASP A 123 -17.45 30.43 -3.27
CA ASP A 123 -18.73 30.92 -2.76
C ASP A 123 -19.75 29.78 -2.65
N VAL A 124 -19.74 28.83 -3.59
CA VAL A 124 -20.58 27.64 -3.55
C VAL A 124 -20.21 26.76 -2.35
N ILE A 125 -18.90 26.54 -2.15
CA ILE A 125 -18.39 25.76 -1.00
C ILE A 125 -18.77 26.42 0.32
N GLU A 126 -18.48 27.70 0.49
CA GLU A 126 -18.72 28.41 1.74
C GLU A 126 -20.22 28.49 2.08
N LYS A 127 -21.08 28.59 1.08
CA LYS A 127 -22.53 28.75 1.27
C LYS A 127 -23.25 27.41 1.46
N TYR A 128 -22.90 26.39 0.66
CA TYR A 128 -23.68 25.16 0.58
C TYR A 128 -22.92 23.91 1.10
N PHE A 129 -21.59 23.93 1.11
CA PHE A 129 -20.74 22.81 1.52
C PHE A 129 -19.75 23.21 2.63
N GLN A 130 -20.17 24.09 3.52
CA GLN A 130 -19.32 24.66 4.56
C GLN A 130 -18.52 23.61 5.31
N GLY A 131 -17.20 23.84 5.39
CA GLY A 131 -16.26 22.93 6.03
C GLY A 131 -15.68 21.85 5.11
N THR A 132 -16.11 21.78 3.85
CA THR A 132 -15.50 20.91 2.85
C THR A 132 -14.25 21.55 2.29
N VAL A 133 -13.13 20.81 2.23
CA VAL A 133 -11.90 21.29 1.62
C VAL A 133 -12.08 21.34 0.10
N CYS A 134 -11.67 22.42 -0.53
CA CYS A 134 -11.61 22.55 -1.98
C CYS A 134 -10.39 23.38 -2.35
N ARG A 135 -9.40 22.71 -2.98
CA ARG A 135 -8.12 23.35 -3.37
C ARG A 135 -8.07 23.76 -4.84
N VAL A 136 -9.09 23.39 -5.58
CA VAL A 136 -9.26 23.77 -7.00
C VAL A 136 -10.64 24.39 -7.14
N GLY A 137 -10.68 25.72 -7.38
CA GLY A 137 -11.91 26.45 -7.68
C GLY A 137 -12.46 26.08 -9.06
N GLY A 138 -13.67 26.50 -9.34
CA GLY A 138 -14.30 26.17 -10.63
C GLY A 138 -15.75 26.65 -10.76
N LEU A 139 -16.66 25.69 -10.89
CA LEU A 139 -18.06 25.92 -11.21
C LEU A 139 -18.76 26.82 -10.19
N THR A 140 -19.31 27.92 -10.66
CA THR A 140 -20.22 28.80 -9.91
C THR A 140 -21.63 28.19 -9.85
N ILE A 141 -22.49 28.78 -9.02
CA ILE A 141 -23.91 28.38 -8.97
C ILE A 141 -24.60 28.57 -10.31
N LYS A 142 -24.17 29.56 -11.09
CA LYS A 142 -24.70 29.81 -12.42
C LYS A 142 -24.31 28.71 -13.41
N ASP A 143 -23.07 28.22 -13.33
CA ASP A 143 -22.61 27.13 -14.19
C ASP A 143 -23.35 25.82 -13.87
N ILE A 144 -23.65 25.59 -12.59
CA ILE A 144 -24.47 24.46 -12.15
C ILE A 144 -25.88 24.58 -12.72
N GLU A 145 -26.48 25.77 -12.66
CA GLU A 145 -27.81 26.06 -13.27
C GLU A 145 -27.77 25.78 -14.76
N ASP A 146 -26.75 26.26 -15.47
CA ASP A 146 -26.62 26.06 -16.92
C ASP A 146 -26.46 24.60 -17.31
N GLN A 147 -25.76 23.80 -16.46
CA GLN A 147 -25.67 22.34 -16.65
C GLN A 147 -27.01 21.65 -16.46
N ILE A 148 -27.76 22.04 -15.43
CA ILE A 148 -29.09 21.49 -15.17
C ILE A 148 -30.04 21.80 -16.29
N ASN A 149 -30.03 23.03 -16.78
CA ASN A 149 -30.87 23.45 -17.95
C ASN A 149 -30.56 22.57 -19.16
N ARG A 150 -29.28 22.38 -19.51
CA ARG A 150 -28.90 21.53 -20.64
C ARG A 150 -29.38 20.08 -20.47
N LEU A 151 -29.20 19.48 -19.32
CA LEU A 151 -29.66 18.11 -19.03
C LEU A 151 -31.20 18.01 -19.13
N HIS A 152 -31.91 19.06 -18.70
CA HIS A 152 -33.37 19.12 -18.82
C HIS A 152 -33.81 19.26 -20.26
N ASP A 153 -33.19 20.18 -21.03
CA ASP A 153 -33.49 20.38 -22.44
C ASP A 153 -33.23 19.10 -23.25
N ASP A 154 -32.14 18.38 -22.95
CA ASP A 154 -31.86 17.10 -23.62
C ASP A 154 -32.90 16.01 -23.25
N ALA A 155 -33.39 16.00 -21.99
CA ALA A 155 -34.37 15.01 -21.53
C ALA A 155 -35.79 15.27 -22.05
N PHE A 156 -36.17 16.52 -22.23
CA PHE A 156 -37.49 16.96 -22.66
C PHE A 156 -37.44 17.68 -24.02
N ASP A 157 -36.58 17.18 -24.95
CA ASP A 157 -36.48 17.74 -26.31
C ASP A 157 -37.85 17.81 -26.99
N PRO A 158 -38.43 19.01 -27.14
CA PRO A 158 -39.79 19.16 -27.64
C PRO A 158 -39.93 18.82 -29.15
N LEU A 159 -38.79 18.63 -29.83
CA LEU A 159 -38.79 18.34 -31.27
C LEU A 159 -38.43 16.86 -31.53
N GLU A 160 -38.13 16.09 -30.50
CA GLU A 160 -37.74 14.66 -30.58
C GLU A 160 -36.61 14.38 -31.61
N LEU A 161 -35.71 15.35 -31.80
CA LEU A 161 -34.67 15.30 -32.84
C LEU A 161 -33.41 14.54 -32.39
N GLY A 162 -33.23 14.32 -31.11
CA GLY A 162 -32.00 13.79 -30.56
C GLY A 162 -32.15 12.69 -29.51
N THR A 163 -33.35 12.20 -29.27
CA THR A 163 -33.59 11.21 -28.21
C THR A 163 -33.09 9.84 -28.65
N ASP A 164 -31.88 9.51 -28.24
CA ASP A 164 -31.34 8.15 -28.29
C ASP A 164 -31.66 7.44 -26.98
N LEU A 165 -32.57 6.44 -27.04
CA LEU A 165 -33.01 5.64 -25.91
C LEU A 165 -32.05 4.48 -25.58
N SER A 166 -30.94 4.37 -26.30
CA SER A 166 -29.91 3.36 -26.01
C SER A 166 -29.20 3.65 -24.68
N LEU A 167 -28.88 2.57 -23.94
CA LEU A 167 -28.06 2.70 -22.73
C LEU A 167 -26.65 3.18 -23.10
N ASP A 168 -26.26 4.33 -22.59
CA ASP A 168 -24.95 4.90 -22.81
C ASP A 168 -23.88 4.05 -22.09
N ASN A 169 -22.79 3.77 -22.80
CA ASN A 169 -21.60 3.16 -22.24
C ASN A 169 -20.38 4.05 -22.52
N PRO A 170 -20.13 5.04 -21.67
CA PRO A 170 -19.09 6.03 -21.90
C PRO A 170 -17.67 5.42 -21.90
N GLY A 171 -17.52 4.18 -21.46
CA GLY A 171 -16.22 3.53 -21.49
C GLY A 171 -15.24 3.98 -20.41
N HIS A 172 -15.70 4.46 -19.28
CA HIS A 172 -14.87 4.98 -18.18
C HIS A 172 -13.70 4.06 -17.78
N HIS A 173 -13.87 2.74 -17.83
CA HIS A 173 -12.84 1.80 -17.44
C HIS A 173 -12.00 1.28 -18.61
N GLN A 174 -12.64 0.99 -19.72
CA GLN A 174 -12.05 0.56 -20.99
C GLN A 174 -12.51 1.49 -22.08
N MET A 175 -11.61 2.00 -22.90
CA MET A 175 -11.94 2.87 -23.99
C MET A 175 -13.00 2.23 -24.91
N ARG A 176 -14.00 3.01 -25.28
CA ARG A 176 -15.06 2.66 -26.25
C ARG A 176 -15.11 3.72 -27.36
N SER A 177 -15.51 3.28 -28.55
CA SER A 177 -15.76 4.22 -29.66
C SER A 177 -16.95 5.11 -29.31
N GLY A 178 -16.78 6.43 -29.42
CA GLY A 178 -17.81 7.41 -29.05
C GLY A 178 -17.96 7.66 -27.55
N GLY A 179 -17.15 6.99 -26.69
CA GLY A 179 -17.13 7.22 -25.25
C GLY A 179 -16.02 8.14 -24.80
N ASP A 180 -15.71 8.11 -23.50
CA ASP A 180 -14.68 8.93 -22.88
C ASP A 180 -13.33 8.74 -23.52
N GLU A 181 -12.63 9.84 -23.71
CA GLU A 181 -11.24 9.81 -24.15
C GLU A 181 -10.29 9.44 -23.01
N HIS A 182 -9.38 8.50 -23.27
CA HIS A 182 -8.36 8.05 -22.33
C HIS A 182 -6.99 8.63 -22.66
N LEU A 183 -6.17 8.93 -21.64
CA LEU A 183 -4.77 9.33 -21.80
C LEU A 183 -3.97 8.28 -22.59
N TYR A 184 -4.18 7.00 -22.28
CA TYR A 184 -3.67 5.88 -23.07
C TYR A 184 -4.81 5.33 -23.93
N ASN A 185 -4.83 5.72 -25.18
CA ASN A 185 -5.72 5.25 -26.23
C ASN A 185 -4.92 4.43 -27.27
N PRO A 186 -5.56 3.80 -28.26
CA PRO A 186 -4.86 3.01 -29.26
C PRO A 186 -3.73 3.75 -29.99
N GLU A 187 -3.91 5.04 -30.28
CA GLU A 187 -2.92 5.87 -30.96
C GLU A 187 -1.71 6.14 -30.08
N THR A 188 -1.92 6.64 -28.85
CA THR A 188 -0.83 6.95 -27.92
C THR A 188 -0.04 5.70 -27.53
N ILE A 189 -0.72 4.56 -27.34
CA ILE A 189 -0.08 3.26 -27.09
C ILE A 189 0.78 2.85 -28.28
N HIS A 190 0.24 2.90 -29.49
CA HIS A 190 0.94 2.51 -30.69
C HIS A 190 2.19 3.38 -30.94
N LEU A 191 2.03 4.71 -30.86
CA LEU A 191 3.14 5.65 -31.04
C LEU A 191 4.26 5.40 -30.01
N LEU A 192 3.92 5.22 -28.75
CA LEU A 192 4.89 4.96 -27.69
C LEU A 192 5.65 3.64 -27.92
N GLN A 193 4.93 2.57 -28.24
CA GLN A 193 5.53 1.28 -28.55
C GLN A 193 6.44 1.37 -29.76
N GLN A 194 6.00 1.97 -30.86
CA GLN A 194 6.81 2.14 -32.08
C GLN A 194 8.05 3.00 -31.83
N ALA A 195 7.94 4.05 -31.01
CA ALA A 195 9.08 4.89 -30.65
C ALA A 195 10.14 4.09 -29.88
N THR A 196 9.70 3.38 -28.85
CA THR A 196 10.64 2.70 -27.93
C THR A 196 11.20 1.40 -28.49
N TRP A 197 10.40 0.65 -29.27
CA TRP A 197 10.86 -0.60 -29.88
C TRP A 197 11.87 -0.38 -31.02
N ASN A 198 11.77 0.75 -31.72
CA ASN A 198 12.66 1.08 -32.83
C ASN A 198 13.74 2.11 -32.45
N ASN A 199 13.83 2.51 -31.19
CA ASN A 199 14.75 3.56 -30.72
C ASN A 199 14.62 4.86 -31.56
N ASP A 200 13.38 5.32 -31.79
CA ASP A 200 13.04 6.43 -32.66
C ASP A 200 12.51 7.63 -31.84
N TYR A 201 13.41 8.58 -31.54
CA TYR A 201 13.05 9.80 -30.82
C TYR A 201 12.05 10.69 -31.59
N GLY A 202 12.09 10.66 -32.93
CA GLY A 202 11.11 11.40 -33.75
C GLY A 202 9.68 10.91 -33.57
N LYS A 203 9.50 9.58 -33.46
CA LYS A 203 8.20 8.99 -33.13
C LYS A 203 7.81 9.27 -31.66
N TYR A 204 8.77 9.30 -30.74
CA TYR A 204 8.51 9.70 -29.35
C TYR A 204 7.99 11.14 -29.29
N LYS A 205 8.54 12.06 -30.08
CA LYS A 205 8.00 13.44 -30.17
C LYS A 205 6.57 13.48 -30.69
N LYS A 206 6.21 12.61 -31.65
CA LYS A 206 4.81 12.48 -32.09
C LYS A 206 3.91 11.95 -30.99
N TYR A 207 4.37 10.95 -30.23
CA TYR A 207 3.66 10.46 -29.07
C TYR A 207 3.47 11.57 -28.02
N SER A 208 4.52 12.31 -27.67
CA SER A 208 4.43 13.40 -26.71
C SER A 208 3.46 14.48 -27.19
N ALA A 209 3.52 14.88 -28.47
CA ALA A 209 2.58 15.83 -29.05
C ALA A 209 1.13 15.32 -28.96
N SER A 210 0.87 14.06 -29.26
CA SER A 210 -0.49 13.48 -29.17
C SER A 210 -1.06 13.49 -27.74
N VAL A 211 -0.20 13.45 -26.72
CA VAL A 211 -0.59 13.56 -25.31
C VAL A 211 -0.82 15.02 -24.90
N VAL A 212 0.06 15.92 -25.34
CA VAL A 212 0.13 17.32 -24.86
C VAL A 212 -0.81 18.24 -25.67
N GLU A 213 -0.85 18.06 -26.98
CA GLU A 213 -1.60 18.94 -27.92
C GLU A 213 -3.05 18.49 -28.12
N ASN A 214 -3.50 17.52 -27.31
CA ASN A 214 -4.89 17.05 -27.38
C ASN A 214 -5.86 18.19 -27.03
N LYS A 215 -6.92 18.32 -27.83
CA LYS A 215 -7.97 19.32 -27.62
C LYS A 215 -8.76 19.07 -26.34
N THR A 216 -8.87 17.82 -25.91
CA THR A 216 -9.57 17.44 -24.67
C THR A 216 -8.59 17.34 -23.51
N ILE A 217 -8.75 18.19 -22.52
CA ILE A 217 -7.93 18.18 -21.31
C ILE A 217 -8.41 17.10 -20.36
N LYS A 218 -7.50 16.23 -19.90
CA LYS A 218 -7.83 15.03 -19.15
C LYS A 218 -7.21 15.00 -17.74
N ASN A 219 -6.45 16.04 -17.36
CA ASN A 219 -5.81 16.16 -16.05
C ASN A 219 -5.48 17.63 -15.74
N LEU A 220 -5.20 17.95 -14.48
CA LEU A 220 -4.93 19.34 -14.05
C LEU A 220 -3.73 19.96 -14.76
N ARG A 221 -2.65 19.21 -14.95
CA ARG A 221 -1.45 19.72 -15.65
C ARG A 221 -1.69 20.02 -17.14
N GLY A 222 -2.73 19.43 -17.73
CA GLY A 222 -3.16 19.75 -19.07
C GLY A 222 -3.71 21.16 -19.23
N LEU A 223 -4.19 21.79 -18.16
CA LEU A 223 -4.63 23.18 -18.12
C LEU A 223 -3.47 24.18 -18.08
N LEU A 224 -2.25 23.71 -17.79
CA LEU A 224 -1.07 24.55 -17.63
C LEU A 224 -0.28 24.66 -18.92
N ASP A 225 0.48 25.73 -19.06
CA ASP A 225 1.52 25.94 -20.04
C ASP A 225 2.75 26.58 -19.38
N PHE A 226 3.85 26.66 -20.12
CA PHE A 226 5.07 27.26 -19.64
C PHE A 226 5.15 28.75 -19.93
N ASN A 227 5.62 29.49 -18.94
CA ASN A 227 5.95 30.90 -19.10
C ASN A 227 7.43 31.04 -19.51
N TYR A 228 7.68 30.95 -20.83
CA TYR A 228 9.05 30.98 -21.33
C TYR A 228 9.67 32.35 -21.19
N PRO A 229 10.91 32.46 -20.67
CA PRO A 229 11.67 33.71 -20.66
C PRO A 229 12.02 34.13 -22.11
N ALA A 230 12.31 35.39 -22.31
CA ALA A 230 12.68 35.94 -23.63
C ALA A 230 13.91 35.26 -24.25
N LYS A 231 14.79 34.67 -23.44
CA LYS A 231 15.97 33.95 -23.89
C LYS A 231 16.19 32.70 -23.06
N GLY A 232 16.24 31.55 -23.74
CA GLY A 232 16.64 30.28 -23.14
C GLY A 232 18.14 30.12 -22.99
N VAL A 233 18.60 28.92 -22.65
CA VAL A 233 20.02 28.52 -22.60
C VAL A 233 20.31 27.48 -23.69
N PRO A 234 21.57 27.40 -24.18
CA PRO A 234 21.94 26.31 -25.09
C PRO A 234 21.70 24.93 -24.44
N ILE A 235 21.23 23.98 -25.22
CA ILE A 235 20.93 22.64 -24.72
C ILE A 235 22.20 21.91 -24.23
N ASP A 236 23.37 22.26 -24.77
CA ASP A 236 24.65 21.70 -24.34
C ASP A 236 25.07 22.14 -22.94
N ASP A 237 24.52 23.26 -22.46
CA ASP A 237 24.72 23.76 -21.10
C ASP A 237 23.79 23.11 -20.08
N VAL A 238 22.77 22.36 -20.54
CA VAL A 238 21.78 21.71 -19.68
C VAL A 238 22.28 20.36 -19.20
N GLU A 239 21.95 20.01 -17.97
CA GLU A 239 22.22 18.72 -17.32
C GLU A 239 22.04 17.55 -18.30
N SER A 240 22.96 16.60 -18.30
CA SER A 240 22.95 15.50 -19.27
C SER A 240 21.79 14.53 -19.05
N VAL A 241 21.40 13.82 -20.09
CA VAL A 241 20.40 12.74 -20.02
C VAL A 241 20.79 11.72 -18.94
N ASP A 242 22.04 11.28 -18.89
CA ASP A 242 22.54 10.31 -17.92
C ASP A 242 22.43 10.79 -16.46
N SER A 243 22.55 12.09 -16.23
CA SER A 243 22.33 12.68 -14.91
C SER A 243 20.84 12.69 -14.55
N ILE A 244 19.99 13.09 -15.49
CA ILE A 244 18.55 13.21 -15.28
C ILE A 244 17.90 11.86 -15.00
N VAL A 245 18.24 10.80 -15.78
CA VAL A 245 17.61 9.48 -15.61
C VAL A 245 17.87 8.86 -14.24
N ARG A 246 18.94 9.24 -13.54
CA ARG A 246 19.20 8.79 -12.15
C ARG A 246 18.14 9.27 -11.16
N ARG A 247 17.33 10.27 -11.54
CA ARG A 247 16.17 10.74 -10.77
C ARG A 247 14.89 9.96 -11.07
N PHE A 248 14.93 9.09 -12.09
CA PHE A 248 13.78 8.32 -12.52
C PHE A 248 13.68 6.99 -11.76
N LYS A 249 12.45 6.60 -11.49
CA LYS A 249 12.12 5.36 -10.79
C LYS A 249 10.97 4.65 -11.49
N THR A 250 10.87 3.34 -11.31
CA THR A 250 9.59 2.71 -11.57
C THR A 250 8.66 2.88 -10.37
N GLY A 251 7.38 3.08 -10.64
CA GLY A 251 6.36 2.93 -9.60
C GLY A 251 6.35 1.52 -9.04
N ALA A 252 5.81 1.36 -7.83
CA ALA A 252 5.74 0.09 -7.13
C ALA A 252 4.75 -0.86 -7.82
N MET A 253 5.25 -1.83 -8.58
CA MET A 253 4.49 -2.86 -9.29
C MET A 253 4.84 -4.23 -8.75
N SER A 254 3.94 -4.83 -7.95
CA SER A 254 4.23 -6.01 -7.17
C SER A 254 4.39 -7.29 -8.01
N TYR A 255 5.41 -8.08 -7.70
CA TYR A 255 5.50 -9.46 -8.17
C TYR A 255 4.29 -10.27 -7.72
N GLY A 256 3.67 -10.98 -8.63
CA GLY A 256 2.38 -11.63 -8.44
C GLY A 256 1.23 -10.84 -9.06
N ALA A 257 1.20 -9.51 -8.94
CA ALA A 257 0.32 -8.66 -9.74
C ALA A 257 0.80 -8.60 -11.21
N ILE A 258 2.11 -8.42 -11.43
CA ILE A 258 2.76 -8.59 -12.74
C ILE A 258 3.61 -9.87 -12.77
N SER A 259 3.95 -10.32 -13.97
CA SER A 259 4.74 -11.53 -14.19
C SER A 259 6.19 -11.36 -13.75
N LYS A 260 6.89 -12.49 -13.53
CA LYS A 260 8.34 -12.52 -13.26
C LYS A 260 9.12 -11.81 -14.36
N GLU A 261 8.80 -12.11 -15.62
CA GLU A 261 9.47 -11.56 -16.80
C GLU A 261 9.35 -10.04 -16.84
N ALA A 262 8.15 -9.49 -16.65
CA ALA A 262 7.94 -8.05 -16.65
C ALA A 262 8.67 -7.37 -15.47
N HIS A 263 8.61 -7.98 -14.30
CA HIS A 263 9.23 -7.44 -13.09
C HIS A 263 10.76 -7.41 -13.16
N GLU A 264 11.36 -8.48 -13.69
CA GLU A 264 12.82 -8.57 -13.89
C GLU A 264 13.30 -7.65 -15.01
N THR A 265 12.56 -7.55 -16.11
CA THR A 265 12.89 -6.66 -17.23
C THR A 265 12.95 -5.20 -16.80
N LEU A 266 12.00 -4.76 -15.96
CA LEU A 266 12.01 -3.43 -15.37
C LEU A 266 13.26 -3.21 -14.49
N ALA A 267 13.63 -4.20 -13.69
CA ALA A 267 14.79 -4.09 -12.81
C ALA A 267 16.09 -4.00 -13.61
N ILE A 268 16.26 -4.82 -14.65
CA ILE A 268 17.42 -4.78 -15.53
C ILE A 268 17.56 -3.39 -16.18
N ALA A 269 16.50 -2.92 -16.83
CA ALA A 269 16.52 -1.63 -17.52
C ALA A 269 16.93 -0.47 -16.59
N MET A 270 16.35 -0.43 -15.39
CA MET A 270 16.65 0.66 -14.46
C MET A 270 18.06 0.55 -13.86
N ASN A 271 18.56 -0.67 -13.65
CA ASN A 271 19.93 -0.88 -13.19
C ASN A 271 20.95 -0.47 -14.26
N ASP A 272 20.69 -0.79 -15.52
CA ASP A 272 21.56 -0.41 -16.64
C ASP A 272 21.65 1.12 -16.83
N LEU A 273 20.56 1.83 -16.52
CA LEU A 273 20.51 3.29 -16.52
C LEU A 273 21.00 3.94 -15.20
N HIS A 274 21.46 3.18 -14.21
CA HIS A 274 21.74 3.68 -12.86
C HIS A 274 20.55 4.43 -12.21
N ALA A 275 19.35 4.10 -12.65
CA ALA A 275 18.07 4.52 -12.09
C ALA A 275 17.55 3.46 -11.09
N ARG A 276 16.30 3.53 -10.64
CA ARG A 276 15.81 2.62 -9.59
C ARG A 276 14.48 1.98 -9.96
N SER A 277 14.41 0.65 -9.87
CA SER A 277 13.15 -0.08 -9.90
C SER A 277 12.67 -0.40 -8.49
N ASN A 278 11.35 -0.58 -8.34
CA ASN A 278 10.68 -0.83 -7.06
C ASN A 278 10.05 -2.23 -7.06
N THR A 279 10.32 -3.03 -6.02
CA THR A 279 9.74 -4.37 -5.87
C THR A 279 8.21 -4.36 -5.75
N GLY A 280 7.62 -3.27 -5.28
CA GLY A 280 6.26 -3.28 -4.75
C GLY A 280 6.15 -4.14 -3.48
N GLU A 281 4.94 -4.25 -2.94
CA GLU A 281 4.68 -4.99 -1.68
C GLU A 281 4.86 -6.51 -1.80
N GLY A 282 4.97 -7.03 -3.01
CA GLY A 282 5.12 -8.46 -3.27
C GLY A 282 6.52 -9.01 -2.99
N GLY A 283 7.49 -8.15 -2.76
CA GLY A 283 8.89 -8.55 -2.63
C GLY A 283 9.50 -9.02 -3.94
N GLU A 284 10.60 -9.73 -3.84
CA GLU A 284 11.26 -10.38 -4.98
C GLU A 284 11.96 -11.67 -4.55
N ASP A 285 12.20 -12.56 -5.52
CA ASP A 285 12.89 -13.81 -5.26
C ASP A 285 14.34 -13.54 -4.81
N ALA A 286 14.79 -14.28 -3.80
CA ALA A 286 16.15 -14.15 -3.27
C ALA A 286 17.25 -14.43 -4.31
N GLU A 287 16.95 -15.21 -5.37
CA GLU A 287 17.86 -15.48 -6.47
C GLU A 287 18.21 -14.20 -7.27
N ARG A 288 17.33 -13.23 -7.29
CA ARG A 288 17.53 -11.94 -7.98
C ARG A 288 18.55 -11.03 -7.30
N MET A 289 18.85 -11.28 -6.02
CA MET A 289 19.83 -10.50 -5.24
C MET A 289 21.28 -10.81 -5.63
N VAL A 290 21.48 -11.73 -6.54
CA VAL A 290 22.79 -12.10 -7.10
C VAL A 290 22.77 -11.78 -8.59
N ILE A 291 23.88 -11.22 -9.10
CA ILE A 291 24.02 -10.96 -10.54
C ILE A 291 23.94 -12.30 -11.29
N GLY A 292 23.08 -12.35 -12.30
CA GLY A 292 22.89 -13.55 -13.10
C GLY A 292 24.18 -13.98 -13.86
N SER A 293 24.22 -15.23 -14.27
CA SER A 293 25.33 -15.76 -15.09
C SER A 293 25.48 -15.07 -16.45
N ASP A 294 24.43 -14.38 -16.90
CA ASP A 294 24.38 -13.50 -18.07
C ASP A 294 24.89 -12.08 -17.81
N GLY A 295 25.42 -11.80 -16.62
CA GLY A 295 25.90 -10.50 -16.18
C GLY A 295 24.83 -9.47 -15.85
N LYS A 296 23.55 -9.81 -15.95
CA LYS A 296 22.44 -8.89 -15.71
C LYS A 296 22.05 -8.82 -14.23
N ASN A 297 21.88 -7.59 -13.75
CA ASN A 297 21.38 -7.35 -12.39
C ASN A 297 19.84 -7.25 -12.39
N ARG A 298 19.19 -8.25 -11.78
CA ARG A 298 17.74 -8.35 -11.66
C ARG A 298 17.21 -7.85 -10.31
N CYS A 299 18.10 -7.42 -9.41
CA CYS A 299 17.76 -6.91 -8.09
C CYS A 299 17.13 -5.52 -8.21
N SER A 300 15.93 -5.34 -7.72
CA SER A 300 15.32 -4.01 -7.66
C SER A 300 16.00 -3.17 -6.59
N ALA A 301 16.39 -1.94 -6.94
CA ALA A 301 17.08 -1.04 -6.01
C ALA A 301 16.19 -0.59 -4.83
N ILE A 302 14.88 -0.46 -5.06
CA ILE A 302 13.93 -0.06 -4.02
C ILE A 302 13.20 -1.29 -3.49
N LYS A 303 13.31 -1.52 -2.18
CA LYS A 303 12.57 -2.55 -1.44
C LYS A 303 11.39 -1.93 -0.72
N GLN A 304 10.18 -2.27 -1.14
CA GLN A 304 8.97 -1.75 -0.49
C GLN A 304 8.61 -2.55 0.76
N VAL A 305 8.29 -1.85 1.83
CA VAL A 305 7.77 -2.38 3.09
C VAL A 305 6.34 -1.86 3.25
N ALA A 306 5.36 -2.73 3.02
CA ALA A 306 3.94 -2.42 3.15
C ALA A 306 3.36 -3.03 4.43
N SER A 307 2.12 -2.72 4.74
CA SER A 307 1.42 -3.26 5.91
C SER A 307 1.35 -4.81 5.92
N GLY A 308 1.29 -5.44 4.74
CA GLY A 308 1.30 -6.89 4.60
C GLY A 308 2.63 -7.57 4.92
N ARG A 309 3.74 -6.84 4.96
CA ARG A 309 5.09 -7.38 5.28
C ARG A 309 5.50 -8.62 4.47
N PHE A 310 5.01 -8.79 3.26
CA PHE A 310 5.27 -9.96 2.44
C PHE A 310 6.76 -10.10 2.12
N GLY A 311 7.40 -11.17 2.63
CA GLY A 311 8.79 -11.47 2.36
C GLY A 311 9.81 -10.44 2.86
N VAL A 312 9.45 -9.60 3.83
CA VAL A 312 10.35 -8.62 4.44
C VAL A 312 11.27 -9.34 5.44
N THR A 313 12.31 -9.95 4.91
CA THR A 313 13.38 -10.59 5.68
C THR A 313 14.57 -9.67 5.80
N GLU A 314 15.51 -9.96 6.71
CA GLU A 314 16.76 -9.22 6.82
C GLU A 314 17.55 -9.25 5.51
N LYS A 315 17.58 -10.40 4.80
CA LYS A 315 18.21 -10.53 3.49
C LYS A 315 17.60 -9.60 2.45
N TYR A 316 16.29 -9.44 2.47
CA TYR A 316 15.58 -8.49 1.61
C TYR A 316 15.99 -7.05 1.90
N LEU A 317 16.04 -6.66 3.18
CA LEU A 317 16.38 -5.31 3.61
C LEU A 317 17.82 -4.92 3.28
N ILE A 318 18.79 -5.80 3.52
CA ILE A 318 20.20 -5.50 3.25
C ILE A 318 20.53 -5.37 1.77
N SER A 319 19.70 -5.92 0.89
CA SER A 319 19.85 -5.83 -0.57
C SER A 319 19.36 -4.51 -1.18
N ALA A 320 18.73 -3.64 -0.37
CA ALA A 320 18.15 -2.38 -0.81
C ALA A 320 19.19 -1.27 -0.95
N GLU A 321 19.07 -0.43 -2.00
CA GLU A 321 19.63 0.92 -2.05
C GLU A 321 18.69 1.94 -1.42
N GLU A 322 17.38 1.66 -1.52
CA GLU A 322 16.32 2.45 -0.91
C GLU A 322 15.26 1.51 -0.33
N ILE A 323 14.84 1.78 0.90
CA ILE A 323 13.72 1.09 1.55
C ILE A 323 12.54 2.05 1.58
N GLN A 324 11.42 1.64 0.98
CA GLN A 324 10.23 2.47 0.89
C GLN A 324 9.11 1.93 1.78
N ILE A 325 8.71 2.72 2.78
CA ILE A 325 7.54 2.45 3.61
C ILE A 325 6.30 2.91 2.84
N LYS A 326 5.39 1.98 2.55
CA LYS A 326 4.13 2.30 1.86
C LYS A 326 3.03 2.56 2.87
N MET A 327 2.69 3.82 3.11
CA MET A 327 1.56 4.18 3.99
C MET A 327 0.22 3.99 3.28
N ALA A 328 0.12 4.39 2.01
CA ALA A 328 -1.08 4.24 1.20
C ALA A 328 -0.72 4.18 -0.30
N GLN A 329 -1.73 4.04 -1.14
CA GLN A 329 -1.61 3.99 -2.60
C GLN A 329 -2.53 5.04 -3.22
N GLY A 330 -2.00 5.91 -4.08
CA GLY A 330 -2.72 7.06 -4.63
C GLY A 330 -4.03 6.72 -5.33
N ALA A 331 -4.07 5.62 -6.08
CA ALA A 331 -5.27 5.18 -6.79
C ALA A 331 -6.39 4.65 -5.88
N LYS A 332 -6.10 4.30 -4.64
CA LYS A 332 -7.06 3.75 -3.68
C LYS A 332 -6.64 3.96 -2.23
N PRO A 333 -6.59 5.21 -1.77
CA PRO A 333 -6.27 5.50 -0.37
C PRO A 333 -7.17 4.72 0.59
N GLY A 334 -6.58 4.21 1.69
CA GLY A 334 -7.32 3.53 2.75
C GLY A 334 -7.79 2.09 2.47
N GLU A 335 -7.53 1.52 1.27
CA GLU A 335 -7.98 0.14 0.96
C GLU A 335 -6.99 -0.96 1.33
N GLY A 336 -5.71 -0.63 1.41
CA GLY A 336 -4.65 -1.63 1.48
C GLY A 336 -4.43 -2.36 0.15
N GLY A 337 -3.66 -3.46 0.20
CA GLY A 337 -3.34 -4.30 -0.95
C GLY A 337 -4.15 -5.58 -0.97
N GLN A 338 -4.37 -6.13 -2.16
CA GLN A 338 -5.00 -7.43 -2.35
C GLN A 338 -4.38 -8.16 -3.54
N LEU A 339 -4.17 -9.47 -3.41
CA LEU A 339 -3.86 -10.36 -4.52
C LEU A 339 -4.83 -11.54 -4.49
N PRO A 340 -5.66 -11.72 -5.54
CA PRO A 340 -6.61 -12.83 -5.60
C PRO A 340 -5.91 -14.20 -5.53
N GLY A 341 -6.50 -15.17 -4.84
CA GLY A 341 -5.93 -16.51 -4.68
C GLY A 341 -5.59 -17.21 -6.00
N GLY A 342 -6.37 -16.99 -7.06
CA GLY A 342 -6.09 -17.48 -8.40
C GLY A 342 -4.80 -16.97 -9.03
N LYS A 343 -4.19 -15.90 -8.50
CA LYS A 343 -2.86 -15.37 -8.87
C LYS A 343 -1.76 -15.77 -7.89
N VAL A 344 -2.09 -16.39 -6.77
CA VAL A 344 -1.11 -16.84 -5.77
C VAL A 344 -0.65 -18.25 -6.14
N TYR A 345 0.10 -18.34 -7.23
CA TYR A 345 0.77 -19.57 -7.65
C TYR A 345 1.86 -19.98 -6.64
N PRO A 346 2.34 -21.24 -6.64
CA PRO A 346 3.36 -21.69 -5.69
C PRO A 346 4.61 -20.82 -5.65
N TRP A 347 5.12 -20.38 -6.79
CA TRP A 347 6.28 -19.47 -6.85
C TRP A 347 6.00 -18.07 -6.30
N VAL A 348 4.77 -17.56 -6.44
CA VAL A 348 4.36 -16.29 -5.81
C VAL A 348 4.22 -16.46 -4.31
N ALA A 349 3.59 -17.56 -3.88
CA ALA A 349 3.42 -17.90 -2.47
C ALA A 349 4.77 -18.02 -1.74
N LYS A 350 5.75 -18.68 -2.37
CA LYS A 350 7.12 -18.80 -1.86
C LYS A 350 7.75 -17.43 -1.58
N THR A 351 7.70 -16.52 -2.56
CA THR A 351 8.27 -15.16 -2.42
C THR A 351 7.55 -14.31 -1.38
N ARG A 352 6.23 -14.49 -1.26
CA ARG A 352 5.40 -13.73 -0.30
C ARG A 352 5.25 -14.38 1.06
N HIS A 353 5.92 -15.49 1.31
CA HIS A 353 5.76 -16.29 2.54
C HIS A 353 4.28 -16.55 2.86
N SER A 354 3.60 -17.24 1.95
CA SER A 354 2.16 -17.51 2.05
C SER A 354 1.81 -18.87 1.42
N THR A 355 0.53 -19.19 1.41
CA THR A 355 0.02 -20.47 0.89
C THR A 355 -0.51 -20.32 -0.54
N PRO A 356 -0.15 -21.21 -1.48
CA PRO A 356 -0.69 -21.19 -2.82
C PRO A 356 -2.23 -21.25 -2.83
N GLY A 357 -2.85 -20.51 -3.76
CA GLY A 357 -4.31 -20.53 -3.93
C GLY A 357 -5.11 -19.81 -2.85
N VAL A 358 -4.48 -19.25 -1.84
CA VAL A 358 -5.12 -18.44 -0.79
C VAL A 358 -4.93 -16.95 -1.09
N SER A 359 -6.03 -16.19 -1.06
CA SER A 359 -5.98 -14.74 -1.30
C SER A 359 -5.12 -14.03 -0.26
N LEU A 360 -4.36 -13.04 -0.70
CA LEU A 360 -3.50 -12.24 0.16
C LEU A 360 -4.10 -10.86 0.38
N ILE A 361 -4.16 -10.46 1.63
CA ILE A 361 -4.61 -9.14 2.05
C ILE A 361 -3.46 -8.42 2.71
N SER A 362 -3.17 -7.20 2.24
CA SER A 362 -2.31 -6.24 2.91
C SER A 362 -3.25 -5.25 3.59
N PRO A 363 -3.39 -5.28 4.92
CA PRO A 363 -4.38 -4.46 5.61
C PRO A 363 -4.11 -2.96 5.38
N PRO A 364 -5.16 -2.09 5.46
CA PRO A 364 -4.97 -0.65 5.28
C PRO A 364 -3.92 -0.05 6.24
N PRO A 365 -4.00 -0.26 7.57
CA PRO A 365 -3.01 0.28 8.49
C PRO A 365 -1.77 -0.61 8.58
N HIS A 366 -0.62 0.00 8.80
CA HIS A 366 0.50 -0.70 9.41
C HIS A 366 0.20 -0.86 10.90
N HIS A 367 0.20 -2.09 11.42
CA HIS A 367 -0.17 -2.36 12.82
C HIS A 367 0.90 -1.92 13.82
N ASP A 368 2.04 -1.45 13.34
CA ASP A 368 3.11 -0.83 14.12
C ASP A 368 3.19 0.70 13.94
N ILE A 369 2.22 1.33 13.27
CA ILE A 369 2.21 2.77 13.02
C ILE A 369 0.82 3.35 13.33
N TYR A 370 0.74 4.09 14.42
CA TYR A 370 -0.46 4.82 14.85
C TYR A 370 -0.20 6.32 15.05
N SER A 371 1.07 6.71 14.97
CA SER A 371 1.53 8.09 15.09
C SER A 371 2.80 8.34 14.26
N ILE A 372 3.22 9.60 14.16
CA ILE A 372 4.52 9.94 13.54
C ILE A 372 5.69 9.35 14.33
N GLU A 373 5.55 9.22 15.64
CA GLU A 373 6.58 8.63 16.52
C GLU A 373 6.75 7.12 16.23
N ASP A 374 5.67 6.40 15.99
CA ASP A 374 5.73 5.00 15.58
C ASP A 374 6.38 4.85 14.20
N LEU A 375 6.05 5.74 13.27
CA LEU A 375 6.70 5.77 11.96
C LEU A 375 8.20 6.08 12.10
N ALA A 376 8.57 7.00 12.99
CA ALA A 376 9.96 7.29 13.29
C ALA A 376 10.70 6.07 13.85
N GLN A 377 10.02 5.26 14.67
CA GLN A 377 10.60 4.00 15.15
C GLN A 377 10.81 3.01 14.00
N LEU A 378 9.85 2.84 13.09
CA LEU A 378 10.02 1.97 11.92
C LEU A 378 11.15 2.47 11.00
N ILE A 379 11.24 3.77 10.76
CA ILE A 379 12.34 4.38 9.99
C ILE A 379 13.68 4.04 10.65
N TYR A 380 13.77 4.17 11.97
CA TYR A 380 14.96 3.84 12.74
C TYR A 380 15.31 2.34 12.67
N ASP A 381 14.31 1.45 12.77
CA ASP A 381 14.49 -0.01 12.66
C ASP A 381 15.09 -0.38 11.29
N LEU A 382 14.49 0.15 10.22
CA LEU A 382 14.94 -0.13 8.85
C LEU A 382 16.33 0.45 8.58
N LYS A 383 16.66 1.58 9.21
CA LYS A 383 17.99 2.17 9.11
C LYS A 383 19.04 1.36 9.85
N ASN A 384 18.69 0.72 10.97
CA ASN A 384 19.56 -0.26 11.65
C ASN A 384 19.73 -1.55 10.84
N ALA A 385 18.67 -2.03 10.18
CA ALA A 385 18.75 -3.19 9.30
C ALA A 385 19.65 -2.91 8.08
N ASN A 386 19.58 -1.70 7.50
CA ASN A 386 20.45 -1.32 6.40
C ASN A 386 20.90 0.16 6.49
N LYS A 387 22.08 0.37 7.08
CA LYS A 387 22.67 1.71 7.26
C LYS A 387 22.89 2.47 5.95
N LYS A 388 23.13 1.76 4.84
CA LYS A 388 23.46 2.35 3.54
C LYS A 388 22.23 2.77 2.76
N ALA A 389 21.13 2.06 2.93
CA ALA A 389 19.88 2.38 2.22
C ALA A 389 19.32 3.72 2.70
N ARG A 390 18.82 4.51 1.76
CA ARG A 390 18.00 5.67 2.12
C ARG A 390 16.57 5.20 2.43
N ILE A 391 15.87 5.91 3.32
CA ILE A 391 14.51 5.59 3.70
C ILE A 391 13.55 6.53 2.99
N SER A 392 12.61 5.95 2.27
CA SER A 392 11.53 6.61 1.57
C SER A 392 10.19 6.32 2.26
N VAL A 393 9.31 7.31 2.32
CA VAL A 393 7.94 7.13 2.79
C VAL A 393 6.96 7.53 1.69
N LYS A 394 6.11 6.59 1.28
CA LYS A 394 5.08 6.83 0.27
C LYS A 394 3.78 7.29 0.93
N LEU A 395 3.42 8.54 0.66
CA LEU A 395 2.18 9.19 1.01
C LEU A 395 1.27 9.33 -0.23
N VAL A 396 0.07 9.83 -0.04
CA VAL A 396 -0.88 10.08 -1.11
C VAL A 396 -1.29 11.54 -1.15
N SER A 397 -1.68 12.01 -2.34
CA SER A 397 -2.15 13.37 -2.54
C SER A 397 -3.56 13.52 -1.94
N GLU A 398 -3.61 14.03 -0.73
CA GLU A 398 -4.84 14.39 -0.02
C GLU A 398 -4.62 15.69 0.76
N ALA A 399 -5.70 16.36 1.16
CA ALA A 399 -5.59 17.61 1.93
C ALA A 399 -4.90 17.34 3.28
N GLY A 400 -3.92 18.17 3.64
CA GLY A 400 -3.12 18.00 4.85
C GLY A 400 -1.87 17.13 4.70
N VAL A 401 -1.62 16.55 3.52
CA VAL A 401 -0.44 15.71 3.27
C VAL A 401 0.87 16.45 3.52
N GLY A 402 0.91 17.76 3.32
CA GLY A 402 2.07 18.59 3.64
C GLY A 402 2.45 18.54 5.12
N THR A 403 1.46 18.56 6.02
CA THR A 403 1.68 18.41 7.47
C THR A 403 2.24 17.02 7.81
N ILE A 404 1.68 15.97 7.21
CA ILE A 404 2.17 14.60 7.37
C ILE A 404 3.61 14.50 6.86
N ALA A 405 3.91 15.05 5.69
CA ALA A 405 5.26 15.07 5.12
C ALA A 405 6.27 15.81 6.01
N ALA A 406 5.87 16.90 6.66
CA ALA A 406 6.72 17.60 7.63
C ALA A 406 7.04 16.70 8.84
N GLY A 407 6.07 15.95 9.36
CA GLY A 407 6.28 14.94 10.40
C GLY A 407 7.24 13.85 9.95
N VAL A 408 7.02 13.31 8.76
CA VAL A 408 7.86 12.27 8.14
C VAL A 408 9.32 12.74 7.94
N ALA A 409 9.51 13.98 7.49
CA ALA A 409 10.86 14.57 7.36
C ALA A 409 11.55 14.73 8.72
N LYS A 410 10.81 15.15 9.77
CA LYS A 410 11.32 15.19 11.16
C LYS A 410 11.66 13.80 11.70
N ALA A 411 10.93 12.78 11.30
CA ALA A 411 11.17 11.39 11.67
C ALA A 411 12.42 10.78 11.00
N GLY A 412 13.05 11.49 10.07
CA GLY A 412 14.32 11.08 9.46
C GLY A 412 14.20 10.44 8.08
N ALA A 413 13.03 10.42 7.45
CA ALA A 413 12.91 9.99 6.06
C ALA A 413 13.77 10.86 5.14
N GLN A 414 14.40 10.24 4.16
CA GLN A 414 15.27 10.90 3.18
C GLN A 414 14.56 11.21 1.86
N VAL A 415 13.45 10.49 1.60
CA VAL A 415 12.57 10.70 0.44
C VAL A 415 11.12 10.67 0.92
N VAL A 416 10.32 11.62 0.44
CA VAL A 416 8.86 11.61 0.58
C VAL A 416 8.25 11.50 -0.82
N LEU A 417 7.53 10.41 -1.07
CA LEU A 417 6.81 10.22 -2.32
C LEU A 417 5.35 10.66 -2.15
N ILE A 418 4.89 11.57 -2.99
CA ILE A 418 3.49 11.97 -3.12
C ILE A 418 2.87 11.28 -4.32
N SER A 419 1.98 10.34 -4.06
CA SER A 419 1.36 9.50 -5.08
C SER A 419 -0.03 10.02 -5.47
N GLY A 420 -0.29 10.14 -6.77
CA GLY A 420 -1.58 10.62 -7.29
C GLY A 420 -2.58 9.52 -7.62
N SER A 421 -3.85 9.92 -7.83
CA SER A 421 -4.98 9.04 -8.15
C SER A 421 -4.83 8.26 -9.46
N ASP A 422 -4.12 8.82 -10.43
CA ASP A 422 -3.90 8.20 -11.74
C ASP A 422 -2.95 6.99 -11.71
N GLY A 423 -2.48 6.56 -10.55
CA GLY A 423 -1.70 5.36 -10.36
C GLY A 423 -2.49 4.10 -10.77
N GLY A 424 -1.79 3.09 -11.32
CA GLY A 424 -2.40 1.82 -11.68
C GLY A 424 -2.72 0.97 -10.46
N THR A 425 -3.82 0.22 -10.50
CA THR A 425 -4.11 -0.87 -9.59
C THR A 425 -4.86 -1.98 -10.32
N GLY A 426 -4.39 -3.23 -10.17
CA GLY A 426 -4.99 -4.39 -10.82
C GLY A 426 -6.14 -5.02 -10.04
N ALA A 427 -6.50 -4.55 -8.85
CA ALA A 427 -7.40 -5.28 -7.96
C ALA A 427 -8.31 -4.39 -7.10
N ALA A 428 -8.48 -3.11 -7.43
CA ALA A 428 -9.43 -2.25 -6.72
C ALA A 428 -10.80 -2.25 -7.38
N PRO A 429 -11.89 -2.07 -6.61
CA PRO A 429 -13.21 -1.78 -7.16
C PRO A 429 -13.19 -0.53 -8.03
N ARG A 430 -14.00 -0.49 -9.08
CA ARG A 430 -14.09 0.66 -9.97
C ARG A 430 -14.42 1.94 -9.23
N ASN A 431 -15.36 1.87 -8.32
CA ASN A 431 -15.78 3.00 -7.48
C ASN A 431 -14.59 3.64 -6.72
N SER A 432 -13.70 2.82 -6.13
CA SER A 432 -12.49 3.33 -5.47
C SER A 432 -11.51 3.99 -6.44
N ILE A 433 -11.33 3.42 -7.64
CA ILE A 433 -10.45 3.99 -8.66
C ILE A 433 -10.94 5.36 -9.13
N HIS A 434 -12.24 5.53 -9.24
CA HIS A 434 -12.82 6.78 -9.75
C HIS A 434 -12.95 7.88 -8.68
N ASN A 435 -13.15 7.50 -7.41
CA ASN A 435 -13.61 8.44 -6.39
C ASN A 435 -12.71 8.55 -5.15
N ALA A 436 -11.71 7.67 -4.96
CA ALA A 436 -10.97 7.63 -3.69
C ALA A 436 -9.68 8.44 -3.67
N GLY A 437 -9.03 8.69 -4.79
CA GLY A 437 -7.75 9.38 -4.87
C GLY A 437 -7.84 10.78 -5.49
N LEU A 438 -6.79 11.57 -5.31
CA LEU A 438 -6.68 12.94 -5.80
C LEU A 438 -5.46 13.09 -6.73
N PRO A 439 -5.48 14.08 -7.66
CA PRO A 439 -4.33 14.37 -8.52
C PRO A 439 -3.07 14.69 -7.72
N TRP A 440 -1.91 14.20 -8.18
CA TRP A 440 -0.63 14.42 -7.48
C TRP A 440 -0.22 15.89 -7.44
N GLU A 441 -0.66 16.70 -8.38
CA GLU A 441 -0.37 18.12 -8.49
C GLU A 441 -0.75 18.86 -7.20
N LEU A 442 -1.86 18.51 -6.59
CA LEU A 442 -2.37 19.11 -5.34
C LEU A 442 -1.47 18.81 -4.15
N GLY A 443 -1.22 17.52 -3.92
CA GLY A 443 -0.43 17.08 -2.77
C GLY A 443 1.04 17.44 -2.90
N LEU A 444 1.57 17.45 -4.12
CA LEU A 444 2.95 17.84 -4.38
C LEU A 444 3.20 19.30 -4.06
N ALA A 445 2.36 20.21 -4.59
CA ALA A 445 2.47 21.65 -4.35
C ALA A 445 2.32 21.97 -2.85
N GLU A 446 1.33 21.38 -2.18
CA GLU A 446 1.13 21.51 -0.74
C GLU A 446 2.35 21.06 0.06
N THR A 447 2.89 19.87 -0.27
CA THR A 447 4.04 19.28 0.41
C THR A 447 5.28 20.15 0.25
N HIS A 448 5.58 20.59 -0.96
CA HIS A 448 6.73 21.45 -1.23
C HIS A 448 6.69 22.73 -0.41
N GLN A 449 5.56 23.43 -0.42
CA GLN A 449 5.37 24.69 0.30
C GLN A 449 5.40 24.49 1.82
N THR A 450 4.75 23.45 2.34
CA THR A 450 4.72 23.15 3.77
C THR A 450 6.11 22.80 4.30
N LEU A 451 6.90 22.05 3.55
CA LEU A 451 8.27 21.74 3.94
C LEU A 451 9.18 22.99 3.94
N ILE A 452 8.96 23.93 3.01
CA ILE A 452 9.69 25.21 3.01
C ILE A 452 9.33 26.03 4.25
N SER A 453 8.03 26.21 4.53
CA SER A 453 7.55 27.01 5.67
C SER A 453 8.04 26.48 7.02
N ASN A 454 8.29 25.17 7.11
CA ASN A 454 8.80 24.52 8.31
C ASN A 454 10.34 24.39 8.33
N GLY A 455 11.07 24.89 7.32
CA GLY A 455 12.53 24.76 7.25
C GLY A 455 13.04 23.33 7.06
N LEU A 456 12.21 22.46 6.49
CA LEU A 456 12.49 21.02 6.33
C LEU A 456 12.80 20.64 4.88
N ARG A 457 12.52 21.51 3.91
CA ARG A 457 12.58 21.18 2.49
C ARG A 457 13.93 20.62 2.04
N ASN A 458 15.01 21.20 2.55
CA ASN A 458 16.35 20.79 2.19
C ASN A 458 16.85 19.51 2.88
N LYS A 459 16.07 18.95 3.82
CA LYS A 459 16.41 17.70 4.53
C LYS A 459 15.93 16.45 3.82
N VAL A 460 14.99 16.59 2.88
CA VAL A 460 14.28 15.47 2.25
C VAL A 460 14.08 15.75 0.75
N ARG A 461 14.22 14.71 -0.07
CA ARG A 461 13.80 14.74 -1.47
C ARG A 461 12.31 14.55 -1.58
N ILE A 462 11.69 15.22 -2.54
CA ILE A 462 10.29 14.97 -2.89
C ILE A 462 10.26 14.18 -4.20
N GLU A 463 9.53 13.09 -4.17
CA GLU A 463 9.22 12.25 -5.33
C GLU A 463 7.74 12.35 -5.64
N THR A 464 7.35 12.24 -6.91
CA THR A 464 5.94 12.08 -7.30
C THR A 464 5.76 10.96 -8.30
N ASP A 465 4.60 10.28 -8.22
CA ASP A 465 4.12 9.32 -9.19
C ASP A 465 2.61 9.51 -9.45
N GLY A 466 2.09 8.93 -10.50
CA GLY A 466 0.69 9.04 -10.88
C GLY A 466 0.54 9.38 -12.36
N LYS A 467 0.94 8.46 -13.23
CA LYS A 467 0.81 8.55 -14.69
C LYS A 467 1.60 9.72 -15.31
N LEU A 468 2.88 9.85 -14.93
CA LEU A 468 3.82 10.65 -15.70
C LEU A 468 4.05 9.97 -17.06
N MET A 469 3.89 10.71 -18.16
CA MET A 469 3.88 10.15 -19.52
C MET A 469 4.98 10.72 -20.41
N THR A 470 5.36 11.99 -20.21
CA THR A 470 6.24 12.74 -21.10
C THR A 470 7.25 13.56 -20.30
N GLY A 471 8.27 14.08 -20.99
CA GLY A 471 9.22 15.05 -20.39
C GLY A 471 8.54 16.34 -19.92
N ARG A 472 7.42 16.72 -20.55
CA ARG A 472 6.59 17.83 -20.11
C ARG A 472 5.98 17.58 -18.73
N ASP A 473 5.43 16.38 -18.49
CA ASP A 473 4.88 16.03 -17.17
C ASP A 473 5.97 16.11 -16.09
N VAL A 474 7.17 15.66 -16.42
CA VAL A 474 8.33 15.74 -15.51
C VAL A 474 8.70 17.21 -15.24
N ALA A 475 8.70 18.08 -16.26
CA ALA A 475 8.96 19.50 -16.08
C ALA A 475 7.93 20.15 -15.16
N VAL A 476 6.63 19.88 -15.37
CA VAL A 476 5.56 20.40 -14.49
C VAL A 476 5.73 19.88 -13.06
N ALA A 477 6.03 18.59 -12.89
CA ALA A 477 6.26 18.01 -11.57
C ALA A 477 7.45 18.67 -10.85
N ALA A 478 8.55 18.93 -11.55
CA ALA A 478 9.69 19.65 -10.98
C ALA A 478 9.34 21.08 -10.59
N LEU A 479 8.62 21.81 -11.46
CA LEU A 479 8.15 23.17 -11.18
C LEU A 479 7.21 23.25 -9.97
N LEU A 480 6.46 22.18 -9.68
CA LEU A 480 5.62 22.06 -8.48
C LEU A 480 6.38 21.52 -7.25
N GLY A 481 7.66 21.15 -7.39
CA GLY A 481 8.52 20.83 -6.27
C GLY A 481 9.14 19.43 -6.22
N ALA A 482 8.90 18.54 -7.21
CA ALA A 482 9.49 17.21 -7.24
C ALA A 482 10.95 17.22 -7.70
N GLU A 483 11.77 16.33 -7.14
CA GLU A 483 13.17 16.09 -7.49
C GLU A 483 13.42 14.68 -8.04
N GLU A 484 12.49 13.76 -7.79
CA GLU A 484 12.52 12.38 -8.30
C GLU A 484 11.15 12.02 -8.88
N PHE A 485 11.12 11.13 -9.88
CA PHE A 485 9.95 10.94 -10.73
C PHE A 485 9.68 9.45 -10.95
N GLY A 486 8.44 9.01 -10.61
CA GLY A 486 8.01 7.63 -10.69
C GLY A 486 7.14 7.32 -11.91
N PHE A 487 7.47 6.27 -12.66
CA PHE A 487 6.76 5.83 -13.85
C PHE A 487 6.29 4.38 -13.68
N ALA A 488 5.01 4.09 -13.91
CA ALA A 488 4.47 2.74 -13.85
C ALA A 488 3.79 2.32 -15.16
N THR A 489 2.77 3.04 -15.58
CA THR A 489 1.98 2.68 -16.77
C THR A 489 2.80 2.79 -18.06
N ALA A 490 3.57 3.86 -18.24
CA ALA A 490 4.38 4.07 -19.44
C ALA A 490 5.39 2.93 -19.66
N PRO A 491 6.24 2.54 -18.67
CA PRO A 491 7.10 1.37 -18.81
C PRO A 491 6.34 0.07 -19.18
N LEU A 492 5.16 -0.17 -18.58
CA LEU A 492 4.37 -1.36 -18.96
C LEU A 492 3.85 -1.28 -20.40
N VAL A 493 3.48 -0.09 -20.89
CA VAL A 493 3.09 0.11 -22.29
C VAL A 493 4.25 -0.19 -23.23
N THR A 494 5.47 0.26 -22.90
CA THR A 494 6.66 -0.05 -23.69
C THR A 494 6.96 -1.56 -23.73
N LEU A 495 6.65 -2.28 -22.66
CA LEU A 495 6.75 -3.73 -22.58
C LEU A 495 5.63 -4.47 -23.33
N GLY A 496 4.67 -3.76 -23.92
CA GLY A 496 3.60 -4.31 -24.75
C GLY A 496 2.20 -4.29 -24.11
N CYS A 497 1.99 -3.57 -22.99
CA CYS A 497 0.64 -3.40 -22.43
C CYS A 497 -0.26 -2.62 -23.39
N VAL A 498 -1.46 -3.14 -23.63
CA VAL A 498 -2.47 -2.54 -24.52
C VAL A 498 -3.72 -2.10 -23.73
N MET A 499 -3.62 -1.96 -22.44
CA MET A 499 -4.68 -1.45 -21.55
C MET A 499 -5.99 -2.24 -21.59
N MET A 500 -5.94 -3.55 -21.73
CA MET A 500 -7.12 -4.45 -21.70
C MET A 500 -7.89 -4.43 -20.38
N ARG A 501 -7.30 -3.90 -19.31
CA ARG A 501 -7.93 -3.78 -17.98
C ARG A 501 -8.42 -5.11 -17.35
N VAL A 502 -7.77 -6.22 -17.69
CA VAL A 502 -8.02 -7.57 -17.14
C VAL A 502 -6.91 -7.99 -16.15
N CYS A 503 -6.24 -7.02 -15.56
CA CYS A 503 -5.05 -7.25 -14.73
C CYS A 503 -5.31 -8.09 -13.47
N ASN A 504 -6.53 -8.04 -12.92
CA ASN A 504 -6.96 -8.81 -11.75
C ASN A 504 -7.36 -10.25 -12.05
N LEU A 505 -7.67 -10.58 -13.32
CA LEU A 505 -8.29 -11.85 -13.71
C LEU A 505 -7.30 -12.97 -14.03
N ASP A 506 -5.99 -12.71 -13.99
CA ASP A 506 -4.94 -13.66 -14.43
C ASP A 506 -5.02 -14.05 -15.92
N THR A 507 -5.68 -13.25 -16.73
CA THR A 507 -5.96 -13.51 -18.16
C THR A 507 -5.28 -12.50 -19.10
N CYS A 508 -4.28 -11.75 -18.63
CA CYS A 508 -3.59 -10.76 -19.45
C CYS A 508 -2.98 -11.39 -20.70
N PRO A 509 -3.46 -11.05 -21.93
CA PRO A 509 -3.00 -11.70 -23.15
C PRO A 509 -1.56 -11.35 -23.54
N MET A 510 -1.02 -10.26 -22.97
CA MET A 510 0.34 -9.79 -23.23
C MET A 510 1.40 -10.41 -22.32
N GLY A 511 1.01 -11.28 -21.39
CA GLY A 511 1.94 -11.91 -20.45
C GLY A 511 2.49 -10.99 -19.36
N ILE A 512 1.95 -9.76 -19.23
CA ILE A 512 2.46 -8.76 -18.28
C ILE A 512 1.82 -8.92 -16.89
N ALA A 513 0.49 -8.88 -16.81
CA ALA A 513 -0.23 -8.90 -15.54
C ALA A 513 -0.90 -10.25 -15.27
N THR A 514 -0.15 -11.32 -15.44
CA THR A 514 -0.61 -12.71 -15.26
C THR A 514 0.49 -13.57 -14.66
N GLN A 515 0.09 -14.62 -13.96
CA GLN A 515 0.97 -15.68 -13.47
C GLN A 515 0.79 -16.98 -14.27
N ASN A 516 -0.21 -17.03 -15.16
CA ASN A 516 -0.48 -18.19 -16.00
C ASN A 516 0.74 -18.49 -16.91
N PRO A 517 1.35 -19.70 -16.82
CA PRO A 517 2.55 -20.04 -17.58
C PRO A 517 2.41 -19.88 -19.09
N GLU A 518 1.23 -20.23 -19.63
CA GLU A 518 1.00 -20.16 -21.10
C GLU A 518 0.86 -18.70 -21.58
N LEU A 519 0.27 -17.84 -20.76
CA LEU A 519 0.17 -16.43 -21.10
C LEU A 519 1.51 -15.71 -20.91
N ARG A 520 2.29 -16.08 -19.88
CA ARG A 520 3.62 -15.53 -19.64
C ARG A 520 4.58 -15.77 -20.82
N LYS A 521 4.47 -16.88 -21.53
CA LYS A 521 5.25 -17.15 -22.75
C LYS A 521 5.03 -16.11 -23.88
N ARG A 522 3.94 -15.36 -23.82
CA ARG A 522 3.60 -14.30 -24.79
C ARG A 522 4.31 -12.97 -24.49
N PHE A 523 4.96 -12.85 -23.35
CA PHE A 523 5.70 -11.65 -22.99
C PHE A 523 6.83 -11.40 -23.99
N ARG A 524 6.87 -10.19 -24.57
CA ARG A 524 7.86 -9.78 -25.58
C ARG A 524 8.63 -8.53 -25.18
N GLY A 525 8.45 -8.05 -23.95
CA GLY A 525 9.14 -6.88 -23.44
C GLY A 525 10.64 -7.09 -23.35
N LYS A 526 11.40 -6.03 -23.60
CA LYS A 526 12.86 -6.01 -23.48
C LYS A 526 13.29 -4.84 -22.60
N PRO A 527 14.43 -4.93 -21.88
CA PRO A 527 14.95 -3.82 -21.10
C PRO A 527 15.16 -2.56 -21.94
N GLU A 528 15.70 -2.70 -23.15
CA GLU A 528 15.98 -1.58 -24.05
C GLU A 528 14.75 -0.74 -24.38
N TYR A 529 13.55 -1.31 -24.34
CA TYR A 529 12.31 -0.57 -24.60
C TYR A 529 11.99 0.41 -23.46
N VAL A 530 12.23 -0.01 -22.23
CA VAL A 530 12.09 0.83 -21.04
C VAL A 530 13.20 1.89 -20.99
N GLU A 531 14.43 1.48 -21.29
CA GLU A 531 15.59 2.38 -21.35
C GLU A 531 15.35 3.51 -22.37
N ASN A 532 14.92 3.18 -23.59
CA ASN A 532 14.60 4.16 -24.62
C ASN A 532 13.53 5.16 -24.13
N PHE A 533 12.48 4.68 -23.46
CA PHE A 533 11.47 5.56 -22.88
C PHE A 533 12.06 6.55 -21.87
N MET A 534 12.88 6.07 -20.93
CA MET A 534 13.50 6.91 -19.91
C MET A 534 14.46 7.93 -20.53
N LEU A 535 15.30 7.50 -21.47
CA LEU A 535 16.25 8.37 -22.18
C LEU A 535 15.51 9.45 -22.99
N PHE A 536 14.47 9.08 -23.73
CA PHE A 536 13.67 10.03 -24.51
C PHE A 536 12.94 11.03 -23.62
N THR A 537 12.37 10.59 -22.51
CA THR A 537 11.72 11.44 -21.53
C THR A 537 12.70 12.44 -20.91
N ALA A 538 13.91 11.99 -20.58
CA ALA A 538 14.97 12.86 -20.08
C ALA A 538 15.46 13.85 -21.13
N GLN A 539 15.62 13.42 -22.39
CA GLN A 539 15.97 14.29 -23.49
C GLN A 539 14.91 15.36 -23.75
N GLU A 540 13.65 15.00 -23.71
CA GLU A 540 12.56 15.95 -23.84
C GLU A 540 12.53 16.96 -22.68
N LEU A 541 12.77 16.51 -21.44
CA LEU A 541 12.92 17.41 -20.29
C LEU A 541 14.05 18.41 -20.51
N ARG A 542 15.19 17.99 -21.03
CA ARG A 542 16.31 18.90 -21.37
C ARG A 542 15.89 19.99 -22.35
N GLU A 543 15.10 19.64 -23.37
CA GLU A 543 14.57 20.60 -24.33
C GLU A 543 13.67 21.66 -23.66
N TYR A 544 12.81 21.24 -22.72
CA TYR A 544 12.02 22.17 -21.93
C TYR A 544 12.90 23.03 -21.03
N MET A 545 13.88 22.45 -20.33
CA MET A 545 14.80 23.18 -19.48
C MET A 545 15.59 24.23 -20.26
N ALA A 546 16.08 23.87 -21.45
CA ALA A 546 16.79 24.81 -22.32
C ALA A 546 15.90 26.02 -22.69
N LYS A 547 14.64 25.78 -23.07
CA LYS A 547 13.66 26.84 -23.38
C LYS A 547 13.29 27.69 -22.15
N LEU A 548 13.20 27.06 -20.99
CA LEU A 548 12.88 27.70 -19.70
C LEU A 548 14.08 28.48 -19.11
N GLY A 549 15.26 28.37 -19.73
CA GLY A 549 16.44 29.09 -19.30
C GLY A 549 17.12 28.56 -18.04
N VAL A 550 16.89 27.29 -17.70
CA VAL A 550 17.46 26.59 -16.52
C VAL A 550 18.45 25.52 -16.97
N LYS A 551 19.52 25.32 -16.18
CA LYS A 551 20.59 24.37 -16.54
C LYS A 551 20.49 23.05 -15.82
N THR A 552 19.92 23.01 -14.63
CA THR A 552 19.81 21.78 -13.81
C THR A 552 18.37 21.55 -13.38
N VAL A 553 18.00 20.30 -13.10
CA VAL A 553 16.69 19.98 -12.54
C VAL A 553 16.48 20.68 -11.20
N ASP A 554 17.53 20.84 -10.39
CA ASP A 554 17.43 21.53 -9.10
C ASP A 554 17.08 23.02 -9.26
N GLU A 555 17.51 23.68 -10.34
CA GLU A 555 17.11 25.04 -10.67
C GLU A 555 15.64 25.14 -11.11
N LEU A 556 15.04 24.04 -11.57
CA LEU A 556 13.64 23.99 -11.98
C LEU A 556 12.69 23.81 -10.78
N VAL A 557 13.17 23.18 -9.70
CA VAL A 557 12.33 22.78 -8.56
C VAL A 557 11.65 23.96 -7.89
N GLY A 558 10.31 23.91 -7.84
CA GLY A 558 9.48 24.92 -7.17
C GLY A 558 9.36 26.25 -7.90
N ARG A 559 9.78 26.35 -9.17
CA ARG A 559 9.70 27.55 -10.00
C ARG A 559 8.32 27.68 -10.65
N THR A 560 7.25 27.76 -9.84
CA THR A 560 5.87 27.94 -10.34
C THR A 560 5.67 29.22 -11.13
N ASP A 561 6.57 30.22 -11.01
CA ASP A 561 6.62 31.42 -11.85
C ASP A 561 6.84 31.10 -13.34
N LEU A 562 7.36 29.93 -13.66
CA LEU A 562 7.53 29.44 -15.01
C LEU A 562 6.31 28.64 -15.53
N LEU A 563 5.22 28.57 -14.75
CA LEU A 563 3.93 28.00 -15.15
C LEU A 563 2.87 29.11 -15.31
N LYS A 564 1.95 28.90 -16.22
CA LYS A 564 0.75 29.71 -16.41
C LYS A 564 -0.41 28.83 -16.84
N MET A 565 -1.64 29.32 -16.75
CA MET A 565 -2.78 28.70 -17.43
C MET A 565 -2.59 28.80 -18.93
N ARG A 566 -3.06 27.83 -19.69
CA ARG A 566 -3.05 27.86 -21.17
C ARG A 566 -3.90 29.02 -21.69
N ASP A 567 -3.48 29.59 -22.81
CA ASP A 567 -4.20 30.71 -23.45
C ASP A 567 -5.37 30.25 -24.34
N ASP A 568 -5.35 28.98 -24.78
CA ASP A 568 -6.30 28.37 -25.72
C ASP A 568 -7.40 27.53 -25.05
N LEU A 569 -7.65 27.75 -23.76
CA LEU A 569 -8.71 27.08 -23.00
C LEU A 569 -10.10 27.54 -23.45
N THR A 570 -11.05 26.62 -23.45
CA THR A 570 -12.47 26.90 -23.58
C THR A 570 -12.97 27.74 -22.39
N ASP A 571 -14.12 28.39 -22.53
CA ASP A 571 -14.68 29.19 -21.44
C ASP A 571 -15.02 28.36 -20.21
N HIS A 572 -15.37 27.08 -20.39
CA HIS A 572 -15.59 26.12 -19.29
C HIS A 572 -14.29 25.75 -18.60
N GLU A 573 -13.21 25.48 -19.33
CA GLU A 573 -11.90 25.15 -18.76
C GLU A 573 -11.24 26.33 -18.05
N LYS A 574 -11.49 27.56 -18.49
CA LYS A 574 -11.01 28.79 -17.82
C LYS A 574 -11.61 29.01 -16.44
N GLN A 575 -12.74 28.38 -16.13
CA GLN A 575 -13.36 28.47 -14.81
C GLN A 575 -12.53 27.74 -13.74
N VAL A 576 -11.70 26.76 -14.13
CA VAL A 576 -10.86 26.02 -13.18
C VAL A 576 -9.78 26.93 -12.63
N ASP A 577 -9.80 27.17 -11.31
CA ASP A 577 -8.83 28.01 -10.62
C ASP A 577 -7.71 27.15 -9.99
N LEU A 578 -6.52 27.26 -10.56
CA LEU A 578 -5.29 26.60 -10.07
C LEU A 578 -4.37 27.59 -9.32
N SER A 579 -4.84 28.76 -8.95
CA SER A 579 -4.02 29.79 -8.28
C SER A 579 -3.35 29.28 -7.00
N VAL A 580 -4.03 28.42 -6.25
CA VAL A 580 -3.48 27.81 -5.02
C VAL A 580 -2.26 26.93 -5.34
N ILE A 581 -2.32 26.13 -6.41
CA ILE A 581 -1.22 25.24 -6.83
C ILE A 581 -0.06 26.04 -7.38
N LEU A 582 -0.34 27.11 -8.13
CA LEU A 582 0.65 27.98 -8.76
C LEU A 582 1.21 29.03 -7.81
N SER A 583 0.63 29.18 -6.63
CA SER A 583 1.12 30.11 -5.60
C SER A 583 2.56 29.80 -5.23
N ASN A 584 3.40 30.84 -5.17
CA ASN A 584 4.78 30.74 -4.74
C ASN A 584 5.12 31.81 -3.69
N PRO A 585 4.59 31.66 -2.46
CA PRO A 585 4.84 32.64 -1.39
C PRO A 585 6.31 32.66 -0.93
N TYR A 586 7.09 31.69 -1.37
CA TYR A 586 8.50 31.52 -1.01
C TYR A 586 9.45 31.80 -2.18
N ALA A 587 9.02 32.52 -3.21
CA ALA A 587 9.83 32.88 -4.35
C ALA A 587 11.12 33.61 -3.88
N GLY A 588 12.25 33.16 -4.41
CA GLY A 588 13.56 33.71 -4.06
C GLY A 588 14.18 33.20 -2.74
N GLN A 589 13.50 32.33 -2.01
CA GLN A 589 14.14 31.68 -0.87
C GLN A 589 15.25 30.71 -1.33
N LYS A 590 16.31 30.63 -0.51
CA LYS A 590 17.39 29.64 -0.67
C LYS A 590 17.01 28.34 0.04
N ASN A 591 17.62 27.23 -0.37
CA ASN A 591 17.42 25.90 0.25
C ASN A 591 16.03 25.30 -0.01
N VAL A 592 15.50 25.49 -1.20
CA VAL A 592 14.22 24.90 -1.65
C VAL A 592 14.40 23.53 -2.33
N THR A 593 15.64 23.02 -2.36
CA THR A 593 16.00 21.69 -2.88
C THR A 593 16.74 20.89 -1.80
N PHE A 594 16.87 19.60 -1.99
CA PHE A 594 17.55 18.69 -1.08
C PHE A 594 19.06 19.04 -0.97
N ASP A 595 19.55 19.08 0.28
CA ASP A 595 20.97 19.24 0.61
C ASP A 595 21.49 17.98 1.30
N PRO A 596 22.38 17.19 0.69
CA PRO A 596 22.91 15.96 1.31
C PRO A 596 23.61 16.19 2.66
N LYS A 597 24.03 17.43 2.96
CA LYS A 597 24.64 17.79 4.25
C LYS A 597 23.63 17.99 5.38
N LYS A 598 22.33 18.05 5.05
CA LYS A 598 21.22 18.30 6.00
C LYS A 598 20.40 17.05 6.31
N VAL A 599 20.83 15.90 5.82
CA VAL A 599 20.18 14.61 6.08
C VAL A 599 20.13 14.34 7.58
N PHE A 600 19.04 13.73 8.05
CA PHE A 600 18.87 13.35 9.44
C PHE A 600 19.98 12.38 9.87
N ASP A 601 20.68 12.71 10.94
CA ASP A 601 21.71 11.86 11.54
C ASP A 601 21.08 10.96 12.61
N PHE A 602 21.02 9.67 12.34
CA PHE A 602 20.49 8.66 13.26
C PHE A 602 21.43 8.30 14.40
N LYS A 603 22.67 8.75 14.36
CA LYS A 603 23.74 8.46 15.36
C LYS A 603 23.87 6.95 15.63
N LEU A 604 23.84 6.16 14.57
CA LEU A 604 23.88 4.69 14.68
C LEU A 604 25.17 4.19 15.31
N GLU A 605 26.25 4.95 15.22
CA GLU A 605 27.53 4.70 15.87
C GLU A 605 27.44 4.65 17.41
N ASN A 606 26.37 5.23 17.98
CA ASN A 606 26.16 5.24 19.44
C ASN A 606 25.30 4.07 19.93
N THR A 607 24.82 3.19 19.04
CA THR A 607 23.99 2.04 19.43
C THR A 607 24.80 1.00 20.22
N MET A 608 24.11 0.20 21.03
CA MET A 608 24.72 -0.95 21.71
C MET A 608 25.27 -1.97 20.72
N ASP A 609 24.62 -2.16 19.58
CA ASP A 609 25.09 -3.05 18.53
C ASP A 609 26.48 -2.64 18.04
N GLU A 610 26.71 -1.36 17.76
CA GLU A 610 28.02 -0.85 17.32
C GLU A 610 29.06 -0.87 18.44
N ASN A 611 28.68 -0.40 19.61
CA ASN A 611 29.64 -0.17 20.70
C ASN A 611 29.98 -1.44 21.48
N VAL A 612 29.07 -2.42 21.49
CA VAL A 612 29.28 -3.66 22.28
C VAL A 612 29.29 -4.88 21.37
N LEU A 613 28.22 -5.15 20.60
CA LEU A 613 28.11 -6.40 19.88
C LEU A 613 29.15 -6.51 18.76
N ILE A 614 29.25 -5.55 17.89
CA ILE A 614 30.18 -5.54 16.75
C ILE A 614 31.63 -5.45 17.25
N LYS A 615 31.90 -4.64 18.27
CA LYS A 615 33.27 -4.54 18.83
C LYS A 615 33.73 -5.81 19.49
N LYS A 616 32.85 -6.51 20.26
CA LYS A 616 33.23 -7.71 21.01
C LYS A 616 33.14 -8.99 20.19
N LEU A 617 32.18 -9.06 19.24
CA LEU A 617 31.88 -10.25 18.46
C LEU A 617 32.39 -10.19 17.02
N GLY A 618 32.80 -9.03 16.52
CA GLY A 618 33.17 -8.84 15.10
C GLY A 618 34.31 -9.76 14.66
N SER A 619 35.35 -9.96 15.50
CA SER A 619 36.44 -10.90 15.20
C SER A 619 35.97 -12.36 15.15
N ALA A 620 35.06 -12.76 16.03
CA ALA A 620 34.43 -14.08 15.98
C ALA A 620 33.55 -14.25 14.76
N LEU A 621 32.83 -13.19 14.39
CA LEU A 621 32.01 -13.14 13.17
C LEU A 621 32.87 -13.32 11.91
N GLU A 622 34.03 -12.69 11.82
CA GLU A 622 34.97 -12.84 10.68
C GLU A 622 35.50 -14.26 10.56
N LYS A 623 35.71 -14.94 11.69
CA LYS A 623 36.30 -16.29 11.75
C LYS A 623 35.27 -17.41 11.80
N ASN A 624 33.96 -17.08 11.77
CA ASN A 624 32.85 -18.02 11.96
C ASN A 624 32.97 -18.83 13.28
N GLU A 625 33.38 -18.18 14.37
CA GLU A 625 33.51 -18.78 15.70
C GLU A 625 32.24 -18.54 16.50
N LYS A 626 31.72 -19.59 17.14
CA LYS A 626 30.61 -19.48 18.08
C LYS A 626 31.03 -18.65 19.31
N ARG A 627 30.14 -17.79 19.76
CA ARG A 627 30.38 -16.93 20.92
C ARG A 627 29.11 -16.63 21.71
N SER A 628 29.28 -16.55 23.03
CA SER A 628 28.25 -16.04 23.95
C SER A 628 28.72 -14.73 24.58
N LEU A 629 27.78 -13.85 24.89
CA LEU A 629 28.04 -12.57 25.52
C LEU A 629 26.93 -12.24 26.50
N GLU A 630 27.30 -11.68 27.66
CA GLU A 630 26.32 -11.10 28.60
C GLU A 630 26.38 -9.57 28.53
N VAL A 631 25.22 -8.95 28.54
CA VAL A 631 25.08 -7.49 28.47
C VAL A 631 23.91 -6.99 29.33
N ASP A 632 24.11 -5.87 29.97
CA ASP A 632 23.03 -5.14 30.63
C ASP A 632 22.40 -4.16 29.63
N ILE A 633 21.08 -4.14 29.57
CA ILE A 633 20.34 -3.30 28.66
C ILE A 633 19.29 -2.47 29.40
N THR A 634 18.89 -1.36 28.77
CA THR A 634 17.79 -0.50 29.22
C THR A 634 16.79 -0.27 28.11
N ASN A 635 15.60 0.17 28.45
CA ASN A 635 14.54 0.50 27.48
C ASN A 635 14.91 1.60 26.48
N THR A 636 16.02 2.29 26.67
CA THR A 636 16.56 3.25 25.70
C THR A 636 17.39 2.60 24.60
N ASN A 637 17.78 1.33 24.75
CA ASN A 637 18.49 0.55 23.74
C ASN A 637 17.51 -0.02 22.73
N ARG A 638 17.01 0.86 21.84
CA ARG A 638 16.04 0.49 20.80
C ARG A 638 16.69 -0.34 19.70
N THR A 639 15.92 -1.23 19.08
CA THR A 639 16.31 -2.01 17.90
C THR A 639 17.59 -2.83 18.12
N PHE A 640 17.76 -3.32 19.37
CA PHE A 640 18.93 -4.08 19.79
C PHE A 640 19.02 -5.42 19.05
N GLY A 641 20.21 -5.76 18.54
CA GLY A 641 20.49 -6.99 17.82
C GLY A 641 20.32 -6.89 16.30
N THR A 642 19.59 -5.90 15.79
CA THR A 642 19.27 -5.76 14.36
C THR A 642 20.50 -5.45 13.51
N ASN A 643 21.32 -4.50 13.92
CA ASN A 643 22.50 -4.09 13.18
C ASN A 643 23.57 -5.23 13.19
N PHE A 644 23.76 -5.89 14.31
CA PHE A 644 24.62 -7.07 14.38
C PHE A 644 24.06 -8.22 13.53
N GLY A 645 22.75 -8.43 13.53
CA GLY A 645 22.05 -9.37 12.67
C GLY A 645 22.26 -9.09 11.18
N SER A 646 22.23 -7.83 10.76
CA SER A 646 22.50 -7.47 9.37
C SER A 646 23.93 -7.81 8.94
N GLU A 647 24.92 -7.66 9.84
CA GLU A 647 26.30 -8.05 9.58
C GLU A 647 26.44 -9.59 9.44
N ILE A 648 25.66 -10.36 10.20
CA ILE A 648 25.57 -11.81 10.03
C ILE A 648 25.06 -12.16 8.64
N VAL A 649 23.93 -11.58 8.23
CA VAL A 649 23.31 -11.89 6.93
C VAL A 649 24.19 -11.47 5.76
N ARG A 650 24.91 -10.36 5.86
CA ARG A 650 25.84 -9.90 4.81
C ARG A 650 26.96 -10.92 4.56
N ARG A 651 27.41 -11.63 5.58
CA ARG A 651 28.52 -12.59 5.48
C ARG A 651 28.04 -14.02 5.22
N TYR A 652 27.01 -14.44 5.90
CA TYR A 652 26.60 -15.85 5.96
C TYR A 652 25.19 -16.13 5.44
N GLY A 653 24.42 -15.10 5.08
CA GLY A 653 23.01 -15.30 4.72
C GLY A 653 22.25 -15.94 5.89
N ASN A 654 21.54 -17.02 5.59
CA ASN A 654 20.80 -17.81 6.58
C ASN A 654 21.47 -19.17 6.90
N SER A 655 22.80 -19.30 6.69
CA SER A 655 23.49 -20.60 6.79
C SER A 655 24.03 -20.92 8.17
N LEU A 656 24.01 -19.97 9.12
CA LEU A 656 24.53 -20.22 10.46
C LEU A 656 23.60 -21.16 11.25
N PRO A 657 24.18 -22.13 11.97
CA PRO A 657 23.43 -22.94 12.92
C PRO A 657 22.87 -22.11 14.08
N ASP A 658 21.80 -22.58 14.70
CA ASP A 658 21.26 -22.00 15.93
C ASP A 658 22.36 -21.82 16.98
N ASP A 659 22.22 -20.79 17.82
CA ASP A 659 23.15 -20.44 18.88
C ASP A 659 24.63 -20.28 18.43
N SER A 660 24.86 -19.85 17.19
CA SER A 660 26.20 -19.42 16.77
C SER A 660 26.65 -18.19 17.56
N TYR A 661 25.71 -17.28 17.80
CA TYR A 661 25.88 -16.12 18.69
C TYR A 661 24.72 -16.10 19.68
N HIS A 662 25.07 -16.27 20.96
CA HIS A 662 24.09 -16.25 22.06
C HIS A 662 24.35 -15.04 22.94
N ILE A 663 23.38 -14.15 23.06
CA ILE A 663 23.50 -12.92 23.85
C ILE A 663 22.48 -12.95 24.97
N LEU A 664 22.97 -13.07 26.21
CA LEU A 664 22.18 -12.95 27.43
C LEU A 664 22.10 -11.47 27.81
N CYS A 665 20.88 -10.91 27.73
CA CYS A 665 20.55 -9.54 28.09
C CYS A 665 19.91 -9.52 29.48
N ARG A 666 20.30 -8.60 30.35
CA ARG A 666 19.63 -8.36 31.64
C ARG A 666 19.09 -6.94 31.68
N GLY A 667 17.84 -6.79 32.07
CA GLY A 667 17.15 -5.49 32.19
C GLY A 667 15.93 -5.37 31.33
N SER A 668 15.69 -4.18 30.78
CA SER A 668 14.51 -3.88 29.96
C SER A 668 14.90 -3.65 28.50
N GLY A 669 14.39 -4.47 27.59
CA GLY A 669 14.53 -4.29 26.15
C GLY A 669 13.76 -3.06 25.67
N GLY A 670 14.40 -2.24 24.82
CA GLY A 670 13.74 -1.09 24.17
C GLY A 670 12.79 -1.51 23.07
N GLN A 671 12.14 -0.51 22.45
CA GLN A 671 11.29 -0.76 21.28
C GLN A 671 12.06 -1.52 20.19
N SER A 672 11.37 -2.44 19.51
CA SER A 672 11.93 -3.27 18.43
C SER A 672 13.13 -4.13 18.87
N PHE A 673 13.19 -4.56 20.12
CA PHE A 673 14.21 -5.50 20.58
C PHE A 673 14.17 -6.79 19.74
N GLY A 674 15.30 -7.19 19.18
CA GLY A 674 15.39 -8.38 18.33
C GLY A 674 14.71 -8.25 16.96
N ALA A 675 14.44 -7.05 16.48
CA ALA A 675 13.83 -6.86 15.16
C ALA A 675 14.73 -7.42 14.06
N PHE A 676 14.13 -8.15 13.11
CA PHE A 676 14.76 -8.74 11.93
C PHE A 676 15.92 -9.72 12.17
N ILE A 677 16.20 -10.13 13.40
CA ILE A 677 17.36 -10.98 13.67
C ILE A 677 17.31 -12.30 12.89
N PRO A 678 18.46 -12.70 12.29
CA PRO A 678 18.56 -13.85 11.40
C PRO A 678 18.91 -15.15 12.13
N ASN A 679 18.91 -16.24 11.38
CA ASN A 679 19.44 -17.52 11.85
C ASN A 679 20.85 -17.37 12.47
N GLY A 680 21.12 -18.16 13.49
CA GLY A 680 22.38 -18.16 14.20
C GLY A 680 22.50 -17.14 15.33
N LEU A 681 21.57 -16.17 15.42
CA LEU A 681 21.53 -15.20 16.51
C LEU A 681 20.42 -15.54 17.51
N THR A 682 20.78 -15.76 18.76
CA THR A 682 19.86 -15.93 19.89
C THR A 682 20.01 -14.74 20.83
N LEU A 683 18.89 -14.07 21.11
CA LEU A 683 18.79 -13.08 22.15
C LEU A 683 17.93 -13.64 23.29
N GLU A 684 18.55 -13.79 24.45
CA GLU A 684 17.90 -14.21 25.68
C GLU A 684 17.80 -13.02 26.63
N LEU A 685 16.60 -12.69 27.07
CA LEU A 685 16.32 -11.53 27.90
C LEU A 685 15.77 -11.96 29.27
N GLU A 686 16.59 -11.80 30.30
CA GLU A 686 16.16 -11.84 31.69
C GLU A 686 15.62 -10.45 32.07
N GLY A 687 14.33 -10.26 31.91
CA GLY A 687 13.68 -8.94 32.09
C GLY A 687 12.38 -8.82 31.34
N ASP A 688 12.13 -7.64 30.80
CA ASP A 688 10.93 -7.28 30.04
C ASP A 688 11.31 -6.50 28.75
N SER A 689 10.37 -6.30 27.86
CA SER A 689 10.61 -5.52 26.62
C SER A 689 9.42 -4.63 26.25
N ASN A 690 9.74 -3.50 25.64
CA ASN A 690 8.75 -2.59 25.08
C ASN A 690 8.10 -3.17 23.81
N ASP A 691 7.32 -2.32 23.10
CA ASP A 691 6.60 -2.68 21.90
C ASP A 691 7.50 -3.16 20.75
N TYR A 692 6.90 -3.86 19.79
CA TYR A 692 7.55 -4.34 18.56
C TYR A 692 8.65 -5.40 18.78
N PHE A 693 8.61 -6.09 19.91
CA PHE A 693 9.53 -7.20 20.21
C PHE A 693 9.55 -8.21 19.06
N GLY A 694 10.72 -8.51 18.53
CA GLY A 694 10.88 -9.47 17.42
C GLY A 694 10.19 -9.08 16.09
N LYS A 695 9.90 -7.81 15.87
CA LYS A 695 9.35 -7.33 14.59
C LYS A 695 10.17 -7.88 13.43
N GLY A 696 9.51 -8.53 12.45
CA GLY A 696 10.17 -9.04 11.26
C GLY A 696 11.21 -10.15 11.53
N LEU A 697 11.10 -10.86 12.64
CA LEU A 697 12.01 -11.97 12.99
C LEU A 697 12.32 -12.83 11.77
N SER A 698 13.60 -13.01 11.43
CA SER A 698 14.05 -13.55 10.15
C SER A 698 14.88 -14.82 10.31
N GLY A 699 14.57 -15.63 11.32
CA GLY A 699 15.20 -16.93 11.59
C GLY A 699 15.89 -17.05 12.94
N GLY A 700 16.11 -15.95 13.65
CA GLY A 700 16.72 -15.93 14.96
C GLY A 700 15.84 -16.53 16.05
N ARG A 701 16.41 -16.61 17.25
CA ARG A 701 15.69 -17.08 18.44
C ARG A 701 15.57 -15.96 19.46
N LEU A 702 14.38 -15.77 20.01
CA LEU A 702 14.07 -14.81 21.07
C LEU A 702 13.56 -15.57 22.30
N ILE A 703 14.13 -15.30 23.45
CA ILE A 703 13.74 -15.91 24.71
C ILE A 703 13.57 -14.77 25.71
N VAL A 704 12.43 -14.69 26.40
CA VAL A 704 12.22 -13.69 27.44
C VAL A 704 11.52 -14.30 28.65
N TYR A 705 12.03 -13.99 29.83
CA TYR A 705 11.49 -14.42 31.10
C TYR A 705 11.82 -13.41 32.21
N PRO A 706 10.96 -13.30 33.24
CA PRO A 706 11.21 -12.38 34.34
C PRO A 706 12.42 -12.83 35.17
N PRO A 707 13.13 -11.90 35.83
CA PRO A 707 14.21 -12.23 36.74
C PRO A 707 13.74 -13.21 37.84
N LYS A 708 14.59 -14.14 38.22
CA LYS A 708 14.27 -15.15 39.25
C LYS A 708 13.89 -14.55 40.61
N SER A 709 14.27 -13.31 40.87
CA SER A 709 13.89 -12.55 42.08
C SER A 709 12.44 -12.02 42.07
N CYS A 710 11.74 -12.10 40.97
CA CYS A 710 10.34 -11.64 40.87
C CYS A 710 9.40 -12.59 41.60
N SER A 711 8.44 -12.02 42.33
CA SER A 711 7.46 -12.75 43.13
C SER A 711 6.05 -12.80 42.51
N PHE A 712 5.86 -12.14 41.36
CA PHE A 712 4.57 -12.13 40.65
C PHE A 712 4.42 -13.41 39.80
N LYS A 713 3.20 -13.79 39.52
CA LYS A 713 2.89 -14.86 38.58
C LYS A 713 3.11 -14.39 37.14
N GLN A 714 3.85 -15.16 36.36
CA GLN A 714 4.23 -14.79 35.00
C GLN A 714 3.05 -14.75 34.06
N ASP A 715 2.17 -15.73 34.13
CA ASP A 715 0.97 -15.89 33.31
C ASP A 715 -0.14 -14.82 33.57
N GLU A 716 0.02 -14.02 34.61
CA GLU A 716 -0.89 -12.91 34.94
C GLU A 716 -0.29 -11.52 34.62
N ASN A 717 0.96 -11.45 34.14
CA ASN A 717 1.68 -10.18 33.96
C ASN A 717 2.25 -10.01 32.56
N ILE A 718 2.08 -8.78 32.02
CA ILE A 718 2.64 -8.43 30.71
C ILE A 718 4.17 -8.29 30.83
N ILE A 719 4.89 -9.03 30.00
CA ILE A 719 6.35 -9.02 29.94
C ILE A 719 6.89 -8.40 28.65
N ILE A 720 6.12 -8.44 27.58
CA ILE A 720 6.44 -7.75 26.31
C ILE A 720 5.28 -6.88 25.88
N GLY A 721 5.60 -5.75 25.26
CA GLY A 721 4.62 -4.77 24.81
C GLY A 721 3.79 -5.22 23.61
N ASN A 722 3.15 -4.24 22.95
CA ASN A 722 2.25 -4.46 21.84
C ASN A 722 2.98 -4.79 20.53
N VAL A 723 2.26 -5.39 19.58
CA VAL A 723 2.70 -5.64 18.20
C VAL A 723 3.95 -6.49 18.11
N ALA A 724 4.17 -7.38 19.07
CA ALA A 724 5.28 -8.31 19.07
C ALA A 724 5.19 -9.30 17.90
N LEU A 725 6.33 -9.63 17.28
CA LEU A 725 6.46 -10.54 16.13
C LEU A 725 5.70 -10.10 14.87
N TYR A 726 5.40 -8.82 14.71
CA TYR A 726 4.74 -8.32 13.52
C TYR A 726 5.56 -8.60 12.26
N GLY A 727 4.96 -9.32 11.32
CA GLY A 727 5.60 -9.67 10.06
C GLY A 727 6.77 -10.64 10.19
N ALA A 728 6.89 -11.38 11.28
CA ALA A 728 7.90 -12.42 11.44
C ALA A 728 7.79 -13.45 10.31
N THR A 729 8.93 -13.81 9.70
CA THR A 729 8.99 -14.70 8.53
C THR A 729 9.50 -16.09 8.87
N SER A 730 10.30 -16.21 9.92
CA SER A 730 10.88 -17.46 10.42
C SER A 730 11.52 -17.24 11.79
N GLY A 731 12.00 -18.31 12.41
CA GLY A 731 12.63 -18.26 13.72
C GLY A 731 11.70 -18.69 14.85
N LYS A 732 12.15 -18.51 16.09
CA LYS A 732 11.41 -18.95 17.28
C LYS A 732 11.37 -17.86 18.34
N ALA A 733 10.25 -17.76 19.05
CA ALA A 733 10.09 -16.84 20.18
C ALA A 733 9.40 -17.55 21.38
N PHE A 734 10.01 -17.46 22.56
CA PHE A 734 9.51 -18.07 23.78
C PHE A 734 9.35 -16.99 24.87
N ILE A 735 8.10 -16.75 25.26
CA ILE A 735 7.71 -15.64 26.12
C ILE A 735 7.07 -16.19 27.41
N ASN A 736 7.81 -16.16 28.50
CA ASN A 736 7.33 -16.57 29.83
C ASN A 736 6.62 -15.38 30.50
N GLY A 737 5.38 -15.17 30.13
CA GLY A 737 4.51 -14.09 30.55
C GLY A 737 3.53 -13.71 29.44
N VAL A 738 2.76 -12.66 29.69
CA VAL A 738 1.73 -12.17 28.78
C VAL A 738 2.32 -11.18 27.78
N ALA A 739 1.89 -11.24 26.53
CA ALA A 739 2.17 -10.24 25.51
C ALA A 739 1.04 -9.21 25.45
N GLY A 740 1.36 -7.98 25.07
CA GLY A 740 0.38 -6.95 24.79
C GLY A 740 -0.53 -7.28 23.59
N GLU A 741 -1.20 -6.26 23.07
CA GLU A 741 -2.11 -6.40 21.94
C GLU A 741 -1.38 -6.67 20.61
N ARG A 742 -2.10 -7.23 19.62
CA ARG A 742 -1.60 -7.48 18.27
C ARG A 742 -0.38 -8.40 18.19
N PHE A 743 -0.34 -9.41 19.03
CA PHE A 743 0.71 -10.41 19.02
C PHE A 743 0.68 -11.24 17.73
N CYS A 744 1.81 -11.49 17.10
CA CYS A 744 1.96 -12.30 15.88
C CYS A 744 1.14 -11.80 14.67
N VAL A 745 0.80 -10.52 14.62
CA VAL A 745 0.13 -9.95 13.44
C VAL A 745 0.99 -10.20 12.21
N ARG A 746 0.39 -10.77 11.16
CA ARG A 746 1.09 -11.05 9.90
C ARG A 746 2.31 -11.97 10.06
N ASN A 747 2.36 -12.79 11.08
CA ASN A 747 3.34 -13.88 11.15
C ASN A 747 3.17 -14.80 9.93
N SER A 748 4.26 -15.15 9.27
CA SER A 748 4.24 -15.97 8.05
C SER A 748 5.08 -17.25 8.16
N GLY A 749 5.79 -17.47 9.29
CA GLY A 749 6.61 -18.67 9.43
C GLY A 749 7.31 -18.86 10.78
N ALA A 750 7.23 -17.87 11.67
CA ALA A 750 7.83 -18.02 13.00
C ALA A 750 6.99 -18.92 13.92
N ILE A 751 7.68 -19.58 14.83
CA ILE A 751 7.08 -20.38 15.90
C ILE A 751 7.13 -19.55 17.19
N ALA A 752 6.00 -19.39 17.86
CA ALA A 752 5.92 -18.61 19.09
C ALA A 752 5.14 -19.35 20.18
N VAL A 753 5.64 -19.26 21.42
CA VAL A 753 4.95 -19.72 22.62
C VAL A 753 4.86 -18.58 23.62
N VAL A 754 3.66 -18.31 24.13
CA VAL A 754 3.37 -17.19 25.03
C VAL A 754 2.31 -17.59 26.06
N GLU A 755 2.34 -17.01 27.26
CA GLU A 755 1.45 -17.40 28.35
C GLU A 755 0.12 -16.63 28.39
N GLY A 756 -0.07 -15.68 27.49
CA GLY A 756 -1.31 -14.93 27.27
C GLY A 756 -1.09 -13.82 26.26
N VAL A 757 -2.17 -13.33 25.65
CA VAL A 757 -2.13 -12.24 24.66
C VAL A 757 -3.30 -11.29 24.82
N GLY A 758 -3.10 -10.02 24.48
CA GLY A 758 -4.15 -9.01 24.42
C GLY A 758 -5.04 -9.16 23.17
N ASP A 759 -5.76 -8.10 22.84
CA ASP A 759 -6.68 -8.06 21.70
C ASP A 759 -5.93 -8.21 20.36
N HIS A 760 -6.62 -8.72 19.36
CA HIS A 760 -6.13 -8.83 17.98
C HIS A 760 -4.92 -9.76 17.77
N GLY A 761 -4.74 -10.78 18.60
CA GLY A 761 -3.69 -11.78 18.41
C GLY A 761 -3.84 -12.53 17.09
N CYS A 762 -2.75 -12.83 16.41
CA CYS A 762 -2.70 -13.55 15.13
C CYS A 762 -3.48 -12.93 13.97
N GLU A 763 -3.81 -11.64 14.02
CA GLU A 763 -4.46 -10.96 12.89
C GLU A 763 -3.63 -11.06 11.61
N TYR A 764 -4.31 -11.33 10.48
CA TYR A 764 -3.68 -11.47 9.15
C TYR A 764 -2.49 -12.44 9.09
N MET A 765 -2.36 -13.35 10.04
CA MET A 765 -1.34 -14.38 10.02
C MET A 765 -1.48 -15.25 8.77
N THR A 766 -0.36 -15.59 8.10
CA THR A 766 -0.35 -16.34 6.83
C THR A 766 0.46 -17.63 6.90
N GLY A 767 1.12 -17.89 8.02
CA GLY A 767 1.95 -19.08 8.24
C GLY A 767 2.47 -19.13 9.67
N GLY A 768 3.32 -20.11 9.97
CA GLY A 768 3.91 -20.29 11.28
C GLY A 768 3.02 -21.04 12.27
N ARG A 769 3.47 -21.09 13.52
CA ARG A 769 2.82 -21.78 14.64
C ARG A 769 2.81 -20.89 15.87
N VAL A 770 1.68 -20.80 16.54
CA VAL A 770 1.54 -20.01 17.76
C VAL A 770 0.89 -20.88 18.83
N ALA A 771 1.47 -20.98 20.01
CA ALA A 771 0.86 -21.59 21.18
C ALA A 771 0.62 -20.54 22.26
N VAL A 772 -0.63 -20.35 22.66
CA VAL A 772 -1.04 -19.45 23.74
C VAL A 772 -1.47 -20.32 24.92
N LEU A 773 -0.70 -20.25 26.00
CA LEU A 773 -0.87 -21.11 27.19
C LEU A 773 -1.85 -20.53 28.23
N GLY A 774 -2.51 -19.42 27.88
CA GLY A 774 -3.46 -18.72 28.72
C GLY A 774 -4.51 -17.96 27.91
N SER A 775 -5.01 -16.85 28.47
CA SER A 775 -6.12 -16.11 27.90
C SER A 775 -5.73 -15.32 26.63
N THR A 776 -6.71 -15.11 25.76
CA THR A 776 -6.63 -14.20 24.60
C THR A 776 -7.56 -13.00 24.80
N GLY A 777 -7.23 -11.87 24.16
CA GLY A 777 -8.18 -10.76 24.02
C GLY A 777 -9.18 -11.01 22.87
N LYS A 778 -9.95 -9.97 22.52
CA LYS A 778 -10.98 -9.96 21.46
C LYS A 778 -10.37 -10.00 20.05
N ASN A 779 -11.18 -10.33 19.07
CA ASN A 779 -10.82 -10.39 17.64
C ASN A 779 -9.59 -11.25 17.34
N PHE A 780 -9.35 -12.28 18.13
CA PHE A 780 -8.26 -13.21 17.87
C PHE A 780 -8.42 -13.86 16.49
N ALA A 781 -7.34 -14.00 15.75
CA ALA A 781 -7.27 -14.56 14.40
C ALA A 781 -8.08 -13.81 13.31
N ALA A 782 -8.43 -12.54 13.49
CA ALA A 782 -9.13 -11.76 12.47
C ALA A 782 -8.30 -11.69 11.18
N GLY A 783 -8.91 -12.01 10.03
CA GLY A 783 -8.23 -12.00 8.73
C GLY A 783 -7.10 -13.02 8.58
N MET A 784 -6.94 -13.96 9.51
CA MET A 784 -5.94 -15.02 9.44
C MET A 784 -6.20 -15.90 8.21
N SER A 785 -5.19 -16.08 7.35
CA SER A 785 -5.31 -16.81 6.09
C SER A 785 -4.37 -18.01 5.98
N GLY A 786 -3.49 -18.22 6.96
CA GLY A 786 -2.59 -19.39 7.02
C GLY A 786 -1.94 -19.53 8.38
N GLY A 787 -1.26 -20.67 8.59
CA GLY A 787 -0.70 -21.03 9.89
C GLY A 787 -1.70 -21.69 10.83
N ILE A 788 -1.24 -22.06 12.01
CA ILE A 788 -2.05 -22.70 13.06
C ILE A 788 -1.76 -21.98 14.40
N ALA A 789 -2.84 -21.72 15.16
CA ALA A 789 -2.72 -21.30 16.54
C ALA A 789 -3.34 -22.34 17.47
N TYR A 790 -2.61 -22.71 18.53
CA TYR A 790 -3.09 -23.55 19.63
C TYR A 790 -3.35 -22.66 20.83
N VAL A 791 -4.57 -22.63 21.32
CA VAL A 791 -4.99 -21.74 22.40
C VAL A 791 -5.57 -22.55 23.55
N LEU A 792 -5.05 -22.35 24.75
CA LEU A 792 -5.64 -22.93 25.97
C LEU A 792 -6.91 -22.19 26.35
N ASP A 793 -8.02 -22.90 26.39
CA ASP A 793 -9.36 -22.40 26.71
C ASP A 793 -9.88 -23.03 28.01
N GLU A 794 -9.30 -22.62 29.15
CA GLU A 794 -9.65 -23.18 30.47
C GLU A 794 -11.09 -22.87 30.88
N ASN A 795 -11.62 -21.74 30.45
CA ASN A 795 -12.97 -21.28 30.81
C ASN A 795 -14.05 -21.65 29.79
N ASN A 796 -13.67 -22.26 28.67
CA ASN A 796 -14.54 -22.59 27.56
C ASN A 796 -15.30 -21.38 26.99
N ASP A 797 -14.63 -20.20 26.93
CA ASP A 797 -15.19 -18.93 26.49
C ASP A 797 -14.46 -18.33 25.27
N LEU A 798 -13.44 -19.00 24.74
CA LEU A 798 -12.65 -18.57 23.59
C LEU A 798 -13.51 -18.27 22.36
N TYR A 799 -14.64 -18.98 22.19
CA TYR A 799 -15.57 -18.77 21.09
C TYR A 799 -16.17 -17.36 21.02
N THR A 800 -16.15 -16.60 22.13
CA THR A 800 -16.60 -15.20 22.19
C THR A 800 -15.53 -14.22 21.75
N ARG A 801 -14.27 -14.64 21.70
CA ARG A 801 -13.09 -13.81 21.43
C ARG A 801 -12.50 -14.04 20.04
N ILE A 802 -12.79 -15.17 19.40
CA ILE A 802 -12.29 -15.48 18.04
C ILE A 802 -13.13 -14.74 16.99
N ASN A 803 -12.44 -14.15 16.00
CA ASN A 803 -13.11 -13.72 14.77
C ASN A 803 -13.28 -14.92 13.84
N LYS A 804 -14.52 -15.38 13.69
CA LYS A 804 -14.86 -16.62 12.95
C LYS A 804 -15.03 -16.43 11.44
N GLU A 805 -14.82 -15.26 10.92
CA GLU A 805 -15.06 -14.97 9.50
C GLU A 805 -14.24 -15.87 8.56
N MET A 806 -12.98 -16.13 8.90
CA MET A 806 -12.06 -16.89 8.06
C MET A 806 -11.51 -18.15 8.73
N VAL A 807 -11.75 -18.38 10.01
CA VAL A 807 -11.14 -19.48 10.77
C VAL A 807 -12.18 -20.37 11.45
N SER A 808 -11.81 -21.64 11.64
CA SER A 808 -12.51 -22.58 12.52
C SER A 808 -11.69 -22.90 13.76
N SER A 809 -12.38 -23.28 14.81
CA SER A 809 -11.80 -23.77 16.07
C SER A 809 -12.16 -25.23 16.26
N TYR A 810 -11.16 -26.09 16.45
CA TYR A 810 -11.31 -27.52 16.63
C TYR A 810 -10.63 -28.01 17.90
N GLU A 811 -11.06 -29.17 18.40
CA GLU A 811 -10.29 -29.95 19.37
C GLU A 811 -9.04 -30.54 18.72
N ILE A 812 -8.00 -30.74 19.49
CA ILE A 812 -6.75 -31.31 19.00
C ILE A 812 -6.84 -32.83 19.06
N THR A 813 -7.09 -33.46 17.92
CA THR A 813 -7.25 -34.91 17.77
C THR A 813 -6.15 -35.58 16.96
N SER A 814 -5.47 -34.81 16.12
CA SER A 814 -4.36 -35.33 15.29
C SER A 814 -3.12 -35.60 16.14
N LYS A 815 -2.53 -36.79 16.00
CA LYS A 815 -1.28 -37.14 16.66
C LYS A 815 -0.13 -36.17 16.35
N TYR A 816 -0.10 -35.67 15.14
CA TYR A 816 0.90 -34.67 14.71
C TYR A 816 0.74 -33.36 15.45
N ASP A 817 -0.49 -32.83 15.56
CA ASP A 817 -0.78 -31.61 16.31
C ASP A 817 -0.46 -31.78 17.81
N VAL A 818 -0.76 -32.96 18.38
CA VAL A 818 -0.45 -33.27 19.80
C VAL A 818 1.06 -33.24 20.04
N ILE A 819 1.83 -33.89 19.17
CA ILE A 819 3.31 -33.94 19.28
C ILE A 819 3.86 -32.52 19.09
N GLU A 820 3.43 -31.80 18.06
CA GLU A 820 3.88 -30.43 17.77
C GLU A 820 3.63 -29.51 18.98
N LEU A 821 2.40 -29.48 19.52
CA LEU A 821 2.08 -28.69 20.70
C LEU A 821 2.91 -29.07 21.91
N LYS A 822 3.07 -30.37 22.18
CA LYS A 822 3.85 -30.84 23.32
C LYS A 822 5.33 -30.45 23.21
N ASP A 823 5.90 -30.57 22.01
CA ASP A 823 7.30 -30.18 21.75
C ASP A 823 7.50 -28.66 21.89
N MET A 824 6.54 -27.84 21.38
CA MET A 824 6.58 -26.39 21.57
C MET A 824 6.58 -26.00 23.06
N ILE A 825 5.69 -26.60 23.87
CA ILE A 825 5.61 -26.30 25.29
C ILE A 825 6.88 -26.81 26.01
N LYS A 826 7.42 -27.99 25.66
CA LYS A 826 8.63 -28.53 26.23
C LYS A 826 9.84 -27.63 25.96
N GLU A 827 10.00 -27.15 24.74
CA GLU A 827 11.08 -26.20 24.39
C GLU A 827 10.92 -24.90 25.18
N HIS A 828 9.68 -24.38 25.28
CA HIS A 828 9.37 -23.19 26.08
C HIS A 828 9.77 -23.34 27.55
N VAL A 829 9.38 -24.46 28.20
CA VAL A 829 9.74 -24.73 29.60
C VAL A 829 11.25 -24.86 29.77
N THR A 830 11.90 -25.52 28.82
CA THR A 830 13.36 -25.74 28.89
C THR A 830 14.12 -24.41 28.81
N LEU A 831 13.68 -23.49 27.96
CA LEU A 831 14.40 -22.24 27.70
C LEU A 831 14.03 -21.11 28.67
N THR A 832 12.81 -21.10 29.20
CA THR A 832 12.30 -19.97 29.98
C THR A 832 12.06 -20.33 31.46
N GLY A 833 12.02 -21.62 31.81
CA GLY A 833 11.63 -22.06 33.14
C GLY A 833 10.16 -21.82 33.48
N SER A 834 9.29 -21.73 32.49
CA SER A 834 7.87 -21.46 32.65
C SER A 834 7.17 -22.39 33.63
N VAL A 835 6.54 -21.82 34.64
CA VAL A 835 5.78 -22.57 35.65
C VAL A 835 4.50 -23.10 35.05
N LYS A 836 3.77 -22.26 34.31
CA LYS A 836 2.50 -22.61 33.61
C LYS A 836 2.75 -23.72 32.56
N GLY A 837 3.79 -23.56 31.74
CA GLY A 837 4.17 -24.57 30.76
C GLY A 837 4.52 -25.91 31.40
N LYS A 838 5.20 -25.91 32.55
CA LYS A 838 5.54 -27.13 33.30
C LYS A 838 4.27 -27.78 33.86
N GLU A 839 3.38 -27.04 34.49
CA GLU A 839 2.07 -27.52 34.95
C GLU A 839 1.32 -28.24 33.85
N ILE A 840 1.24 -27.62 32.66
CA ILE A 840 0.55 -28.22 31.49
C ILE A 840 1.26 -29.51 31.05
N LEU A 841 2.59 -29.60 31.09
CA LEU A 841 3.32 -30.80 30.70
C LEU A 841 3.19 -31.94 31.71
N ASP A 842 3.16 -31.60 32.99
CA ASP A 842 3.05 -32.60 34.06
C ASP A 842 1.67 -33.30 34.03
N ASP A 843 0.61 -32.59 33.64
CA ASP A 843 -0.78 -33.10 33.50
C ASP A 843 -1.31 -32.96 32.06
N PHE A 844 -0.46 -33.23 31.08
CA PHE A 844 -0.75 -32.95 29.67
C PHE A 844 -2.05 -33.57 29.15
N GLU A 845 -2.39 -34.78 29.60
CA GLU A 845 -3.62 -35.48 29.19
C GLU A 845 -4.89 -34.79 29.73
N GLU A 846 -4.82 -34.09 30.85
CA GLU A 846 -5.91 -33.31 31.42
C GLU A 846 -6.06 -31.96 30.70
N TYR A 847 -4.93 -31.34 30.27
CA TYR A 847 -4.93 -30.05 29.60
C TYR A 847 -5.25 -30.15 28.09
N LEU A 848 -4.87 -31.25 27.43
CA LEU A 848 -5.05 -31.41 25.99
C LEU A 848 -6.48 -31.16 25.49
N PRO A 849 -7.56 -31.62 26.13
CA PRO A 849 -8.95 -31.33 25.71
C PRO A 849 -9.34 -29.86 25.82
N LYS A 850 -8.64 -29.09 26.67
CA LYS A 850 -8.86 -27.65 26.87
C LYS A 850 -8.19 -26.82 25.77
N PHE A 851 -7.22 -27.38 25.03
CA PHE A 851 -6.63 -26.69 23.90
C PHE A 851 -7.52 -26.71 22.68
N LYS A 852 -7.60 -25.56 22.00
CA LYS A 852 -8.29 -25.42 20.73
C LYS A 852 -7.30 -25.10 19.61
N LYS A 853 -7.45 -25.79 18.50
CA LYS A 853 -6.71 -25.55 17.26
C LYS A 853 -7.49 -24.55 16.41
N ILE A 854 -6.89 -23.39 16.14
CA ILE A 854 -7.44 -22.36 15.27
C ILE A 854 -6.73 -22.48 13.91
N ILE A 855 -7.50 -22.66 12.85
CA ILE A 855 -6.98 -22.83 11.49
C ILE A 855 -7.90 -22.14 10.47
N PRO A 856 -7.34 -21.43 9.46
CA PRO A 856 -8.13 -20.82 8.39
C PRO A 856 -8.73 -21.87 7.45
N HIS A 857 -9.97 -21.65 7.02
CA HIS A 857 -10.72 -22.57 6.14
C HIS A 857 -9.98 -22.89 4.84
N ASP A 858 -9.56 -21.85 4.13
CA ASP A 858 -8.85 -21.98 2.86
C ASP A 858 -7.48 -22.66 3.01
N TYR A 859 -6.78 -22.38 4.12
CA TYR A 859 -5.49 -22.98 4.43
C TYR A 859 -5.63 -24.47 4.74
N GLU A 860 -6.61 -24.85 5.57
CA GLU A 860 -6.92 -26.24 5.90
C GLU A 860 -7.28 -27.04 4.64
N HIS A 861 -8.12 -26.46 3.77
CA HIS A 861 -8.48 -27.08 2.49
C HIS A 861 -7.25 -27.32 1.61
N MET A 862 -6.36 -26.32 1.47
CA MET A 862 -5.13 -26.48 0.69
C MET A 862 -4.18 -27.51 1.28
N LEU A 863 -4.03 -27.58 2.62
CA LEU A 863 -3.22 -28.61 3.25
C LEU A 863 -3.75 -30.03 2.95
N LYS A 864 -5.06 -30.24 3.04
CA LYS A 864 -5.69 -31.51 2.70
C LYS A 864 -5.41 -31.93 1.24
N LEU A 865 -5.51 -30.98 0.32
CA LEU A 865 -5.21 -31.22 -1.10
C LEU A 865 -3.73 -31.57 -1.33
N ILE A 866 -2.81 -30.85 -0.69
CA ILE A 866 -1.37 -31.10 -0.79
C ILE A 866 -1.05 -32.51 -0.28
N VAL A 867 -1.55 -32.89 0.90
CA VAL A 867 -1.36 -34.23 1.46
C VAL A 867 -1.89 -35.31 0.53
N GLN A 868 -3.10 -35.11 -0.04
CA GLN A 868 -3.68 -36.06 -1.01
C GLN A 868 -2.80 -36.22 -2.26
N MET A 869 -2.14 -35.17 -2.71
CA MET A 869 -1.25 -35.23 -3.86
C MET A 869 0.09 -35.92 -3.50
N GLU A 870 0.62 -35.69 -2.29
CA GLU A 870 1.80 -36.38 -1.78
C GLU A 870 1.53 -37.88 -1.59
N GLU A 871 0.35 -38.28 -1.09
CA GLU A 871 -0.08 -39.68 -0.99
C GLU A 871 -0.17 -40.39 -2.36
N LYS A 872 -0.39 -39.61 -3.44
CA LYS A 872 -0.32 -40.09 -4.83
C LYS A 872 1.12 -40.25 -5.34
N GLY A 873 2.13 -39.96 -4.53
CA GLY A 873 3.54 -40.13 -4.83
C GLY A 873 4.19 -38.92 -5.51
N LEU A 874 3.54 -37.75 -5.48
CA LEU A 874 4.14 -36.51 -5.99
C LEU A 874 5.15 -35.94 -4.99
N SER A 875 6.20 -35.30 -5.49
CA SER A 875 7.10 -34.52 -4.63
C SER A 875 6.35 -33.34 -4.00
N ALA A 876 6.84 -32.82 -2.88
CA ALA A 876 6.20 -31.70 -2.17
C ALA A 876 5.96 -30.49 -3.08
N GLU A 877 6.90 -30.17 -3.99
CA GLU A 877 6.76 -29.07 -4.95
C GLU A 877 5.67 -29.37 -5.99
N GLN A 878 5.65 -30.58 -6.55
CA GLN A 878 4.62 -31.02 -7.51
C GLN A 878 3.25 -31.11 -6.84
N ALA A 879 3.17 -31.58 -5.60
CA ALA A 879 1.92 -31.66 -4.84
C ALA A 879 1.30 -30.27 -4.63
N GLN A 880 2.11 -29.26 -4.30
CA GLN A 880 1.62 -27.89 -4.18
C GLN A 880 1.08 -27.34 -5.51
N ILE A 881 1.75 -27.63 -6.63
CA ILE A 881 1.33 -27.21 -7.97
C ILE A 881 -0.01 -27.86 -8.34
N GLU A 882 -0.11 -29.17 -8.19
CA GLU A 882 -1.33 -29.93 -8.54
C GLU A 882 -2.49 -29.57 -7.61
N ALA A 883 -2.26 -29.39 -6.31
CA ALA A 883 -3.26 -28.92 -5.35
C ALA A 883 -3.79 -27.53 -5.73
N PHE A 884 -2.90 -26.62 -6.14
CA PHE A 884 -3.28 -25.29 -6.62
C PHE A 884 -4.18 -25.37 -7.86
N TYR A 885 -3.82 -26.18 -8.86
CA TYR A 885 -4.63 -26.34 -10.06
C TYR A 885 -5.95 -27.04 -9.78
N ALA A 886 -6.00 -28.04 -8.89
CA ALA A 886 -7.24 -28.69 -8.47
C ALA A 886 -8.21 -27.66 -7.86
N LYS A 887 -7.74 -26.84 -6.91
CA LYS A 887 -8.55 -25.75 -6.33
C LYS A 887 -9.00 -24.73 -7.38
N LYS A 888 -8.09 -24.29 -8.25
CA LYS A 888 -8.39 -23.27 -9.29
C LYS A 888 -9.40 -23.73 -10.33
N THR A 889 -9.44 -25.01 -10.66
CA THR A 889 -10.33 -25.60 -11.67
C THR A 889 -11.63 -26.18 -11.10
N GLY A 890 -11.81 -26.12 -9.79
CA GLY A 890 -12.96 -26.73 -9.10
C GLY A 890 -13.02 -28.26 -9.23
N ARG A 891 -11.87 -28.93 -9.45
CA ARG A 891 -11.71 -30.39 -9.51
C ARG A 891 -11.34 -30.97 -8.14
N ALA A 892 -11.38 -30.16 -7.09
CA ALA A 892 -11.03 -30.52 -5.73
C ALA A 892 -12.24 -31.05 -4.94
#